data_68e5a3254d85fba9a1afef686bdc10e9
#
_entry.id   68e5a3254d85fba9a1afef686bdc10e9
#
_cell.length_a   1.000
_cell.length_b   1.000
_cell.length_c   1.000
_cell.angle_alpha   90.00
_cell.angle_beta   90.00
_cell.angle_gamma   90.00
#
_symmetry.space_group_name_H-M   'P 1'
#
loop_
_entity.id
_entity.type
_entity.pdbx_description
1 polymer ?
#
loop_
_entity_poly.entity_id
_entity_poly.type
_entity_poly.pdbx_seq_one_letter_code
_entity_poly.pdbx_strand_id
1 'polypeptide(L)'
;MVQTPIAPTKKVSKLEFTKERSNFLREPVATEILQDTTHFTEDAIQILKFHGSYQQDNRDNRIKGQEKDYQMMLRTRSPGGFIPAQLYIALDKLSEEFGNHTLRTTTRQGFQIHGILKKNLKETIATIVRNMGSTLGACGDLNRNVMAPPAPYKNKPEYQYAWEYADKIADLLTPQTGAYYEIWLDGEKIISAEEAEEVKAARQKNGTGTVIHGNEEPIYGTHYMPRKFKISVTVPGDNSIDVYTHDISLVVILDEQGELEGFNVLAGGGMGRTHNKEETFARIADPIGFVVKEDVYELIKAIVATQRDYGDRFNRRHARMKYLLYDWGVEKFKAKLEEFFGKTIAPYRELPDWKYLDFLGWHEQGDGKLFFGLSVENGRVKDTDEWKLKTALREIIGKFDIPMRLTANHDIILYEIDPENKAEIEQILLQRGIETNPEAIDKFTRYSMACPALPLCGLAVTESERVLPQISDRIRTLLTKLGMADEYFVIRMTGCPNGCDRPYMAELGFVGSAPKKYQVWLGGTPDQTQLAQPYEQKMPVDELEDFFEPIFVFFKQKRQAGESFGLFCSRIGFDAIRKFSADYKLGSYMEETTTKQRKFRKNQKRVSVPDEIFPRLKEMAQQEGRPMNQVIADALADYFAKKANG
;
A
#
# COMPACT_ATOMS: atom_id res chain seq x y z
N MET A 1 20.74 30.42 -15.81
CA MET A 1 21.40 29.58 -16.84
C MET A 1 20.34 29.01 -17.76
N VAL A 2 20.59 29.12 -19.03
CA VAL A 2 19.70 28.83 -20.14
C VAL A 2 19.20 27.41 -20.06
N GLN A 3 17.87 27.23 -20.08
CA GLN A 3 17.26 25.96 -20.44
C GLN A 3 17.95 25.45 -21.70
N THR A 4 18.56 24.27 -21.65
CA THR A 4 19.19 23.65 -22.81
C THR A 4 18.15 23.58 -23.93
N PRO A 5 18.42 24.09 -25.14
CA PRO A 5 17.44 24.05 -26.23
C PRO A 5 17.10 22.59 -26.52
N ILE A 6 15.82 22.25 -26.42
CA ILE A 6 15.28 20.95 -26.75
C ILE A 6 15.58 20.69 -28.24
N ALA A 7 16.24 19.59 -28.55
CA ALA A 7 16.53 19.21 -29.91
C ALA A 7 15.24 19.20 -30.77
N PRO A 8 15.21 19.78 -31.97
CA PRO A 8 13.99 20.17 -32.67
C PRO A 8 13.15 19.03 -33.29
N THR A 9 13.38 17.76 -32.93
CA THR A 9 12.76 16.61 -33.58
C THR A 9 11.74 15.82 -32.74
N LYS A 10 11.64 16.06 -31.41
CA LYS A 10 10.63 15.38 -30.58
C LYS A 10 9.57 16.37 -30.07
N LYS A 11 8.30 16.08 -30.32
CA LYS A 11 7.18 16.91 -29.83
C LYS A 11 6.96 16.68 -28.34
N VAL A 12 7.09 17.73 -27.54
CA VAL A 12 6.82 17.72 -26.09
C VAL A 12 5.38 17.29 -25.81
N SER A 13 5.15 16.59 -24.69
CA SER A 13 3.81 16.18 -24.28
C SER A 13 2.86 17.37 -24.14
N LYS A 14 1.62 17.27 -24.63
CA LYS A 14 0.58 18.32 -24.46
C LYS A 14 0.44 18.80 -23.02
N LEU A 15 0.59 17.90 -22.05
CA LEU A 15 0.46 18.22 -20.64
C LEU A 15 1.54 19.21 -20.13
N GLU A 16 2.74 19.21 -20.71
CA GLU A 16 3.75 20.19 -20.32
C GLU A 16 3.29 21.63 -20.64
N PHE A 17 2.64 21.84 -21.78
CA PHE A 17 2.02 23.12 -22.12
C PHE A 17 0.82 23.47 -21.22
N THR A 18 0.00 22.48 -20.84
CA THR A 18 -1.10 22.71 -19.90
C THR A 18 -0.58 23.17 -18.54
N LYS A 19 0.50 22.55 -18.03
CA LYS A 19 1.16 22.96 -16.78
C LYS A 19 1.73 24.39 -16.86
N GLU A 20 2.46 24.70 -17.92
CA GLU A 20 3.06 26.01 -18.15
C GLU A 20 2.00 27.14 -18.16
N ARG A 21 0.87 26.90 -18.85
CA ARG A 21 -0.22 27.87 -18.96
C ARG A 21 -1.13 27.95 -17.73
N SER A 22 -0.93 27.06 -16.75
CA SER A 22 -1.82 26.97 -15.60
C SER A 22 -1.67 28.14 -14.62
N ASN A 23 -0.74 29.05 -14.85
CA ASN A 23 -0.43 30.13 -13.92
C ASN A 23 -0.29 29.57 -12.48
N PHE A 24 0.71 28.71 -12.28
CA PHE A 24 0.97 28.02 -11.01
C PHE A 24 -0.24 27.30 -10.43
N LEU A 25 -0.85 26.43 -11.24
CA LEU A 25 -2.00 25.57 -10.88
C LEU A 25 -3.34 26.29 -10.71
N ARG A 26 -3.44 27.56 -11.10
CA ARG A 26 -4.68 28.34 -11.00
C ARG A 26 -5.66 27.99 -12.13
N GLU A 27 -5.19 28.11 -13.39
CA GLU A 27 -6.04 27.95 -14.56
C GLU A 27 -5.88 26.58 -15.24
N PRO A 28 -6.95 26.05 -15.83
CA PRO A 28 -8.29 26.63 -15.95
C PRO A 28 -9.25 26.28 -14.79
N VAL A 29 -8.76 25.69 -13.69
CA VAL A 29 -9.59 25.23 -12.56
C VAL A 29 -10.34 26.39 -11.91
N ALA A 30 -9.67 27.54 -11.69
CA ALA A 30 -10.28 28.73 -11.07
C ALA A 30 -11.47 29.26 -11.88
N THR A 31 -11.35 29.24 -13.20
CA THR A 31 -12.44 29.67 -14.09
C THR A 31 -13.55 28.62 -14.17
N GLU A 32 -13.20 27.34 -14.32
CA GLU A 32 -14.21 26.31 -14.59
C GLU A 32 -14.98 25.86 -13.35
N ILE A 33 -14.43 26.01 -12.13
CA ILE A 33 -15.17 25.68 -10.89
C ILE A 33 -16.40 26.54 -10.70
N LEU A 34 -16.41 27.74 -11.26
CA LEU A 34 -17.53 28.69 -11.18
C LEU A 34 -18.62 28.45 -12.24
N GLN A 35 -18.34 27.59 -13.24
CA GLN A 35 -19.29 27.28 -14.29
C GLN A 35 -20.31 26.24 -13.84
N ASP A 36 -21.57 26.44 -14.18
CA ASP A 36 -22.66 25.49 -13.93
C ASP A 36 -22.63 24.34 -14.96
N THR A 37 -21.64 23.47 -14.79
CA THR A 37 -21.43 22.24 -15.57
C THR A 37 -21.21 21.06 -14.65
N THR A 38 -21.55 19.85 -15.14
CA THR A 38 -21.40 18.60 -14.37
C THR A 38 -19.95 18.13 -14.28
N HIS A 39 -19.08 18.61 -15.17
CA HIS A 39 -17.70 18.13 -15.32
C HIS A 39 -16.74 19.28 -15.71
N PHE A 40 -15.45 18.98 -15.64
CA PHE A 40 -14.35 19.85 -16.05
C PHE A 40 -13.83 19.43 -17.44
N THR A 41 -13.23 20.39 -18.15
CA THR A 41 -12.51 20.10 -19.41
C THR A 41 -11.28 19.22 -19.18
N GLU A 42 -10.73 18.66 -20.27
CA GLU A 42 -9.56 17.78 -20.16
C GLU A 42 -8.34 18.51 -19.57
N ASP A 43 -8.09 19.76 -19.93
CA ASP A 43 -6.97 20.54 -19.40
C ASP A 43 -7.18 20.87 -17.91
N ALA A 44 -8.40 21.26 -17.49
CA ALA A 44 -8.73 21.45 -16.09
C ALA A 44 -8.56 20.19 -15.24
N ILE A 45 -8.98 19.01 -15.76
CA ILE A 45 -8.77 17.72 -15.10
C ILE A 45 -7.29 17.46 -14.80
N GLN A 46 -6.38 17.88 -15.68
CA GLN A 46 -4.95 17.66 -15.43
C GLN A 46 -4.43 18.53 -14.30
N ILE A 47 -4.85 19.79 -14.22
CA ILE A 47 -4.45 20.71 -13.14
C ILE A 47 -5.16 20.36 -11.83
N LEU A 48 -6.43 19.99 -11.87
CA LEU A 48 -7.21 19.56 -10.71
C LEU A 48 -6.53 18.41 -9.93
N LYS A 49 -5.75 17.54 -10.61
CA LYS A 49 -4.97 16.48 -9.94
C LYS A 49 -3.97 17.04 -8.93
N PHE A 50 -3.36 18.20 -9.20
CA PHE A 50 -2.44 18.83 -8.25
C PHE A 50 -3.14 19.30 -6.99
N HIS A 51 -4.43 19.64 -7.09
CA HIS A 51 -5.31 19.94 -5.96
C HIS A 51 -5.89 18.71 -5.27
N GLY A 52 -5.43 17.51 -5.63
CA GLY A 52 -5.82 16.24 -5.00
C GLY A 52 -7.08 15.58 -5.53
N SER A 53 -7.70 16.13 -6.59
CA SER A 53 -8.94 15.59 -7.13
C SER A 53 -8.77 14.94 -8.51
N TYR A 54 -9.59 13.91 -8.76
CA TYR A 54 -9.73 13.24 -10.06
C TYR A 54 -11.18 13.24 -10.49
N GLN A 55 -11.46 13.70 -11.70
CA GLN A 55 -12.76 13.45 -12.30
C GLN A 55 -12.88 11.98 -12.71
N GLN A 56 -13.94 11.35 -12.29
CA GLN A 56 -14.32 9.97 -12.52
C GLN A 56 -15.76 9.90 -12.99
N ASP A 57 -16.26 8.72 -13.24
CA ASP A 57 -17.67 8.42 -13.41
C ASP A 57 -17.99 7.04 -12.82
N ASN A 58 -19.19 6.85 -12.32
CA ASN A 58 -19.64 5.53 -11.90
C ASN A 58 -19.98 4.71 -13.14
N ARG A 59 -19.15 3.71 -13.45
CA ARG A 59 -19.30 2.89 -14.65
C ARG A 59 -20.47 1.93 -14.59
N ASP A 60 -20.94 1.57 -13.40
CA ASP A 60 -22.12 0.71 -13.23
C ASP A 60 -23.40 1.46 -13.66
N ASN A 61 -23.37 2.81 -13.61
CA ASN A 61 -24.49 3.67 -14.03
C ASN A 61 -24.45 4.07 -15.52
N ARG A 62 -23.48 3.59 -16.29
CA ARG A 62 -23.34 3.99 -17.70
C ARG A 62 -24.46 3.42 -18.57
N ILE A 63 -25.19 4.32 -19.23
CA ILE A 63 -26.22 3.98 -20.21
C ILE A 63 -25.76 4.50 -21.57
N LYS A 64 -25.79 3.62 -22.61
CA LYS A 64 -25.38 4.00 -23.96
C LYS A 64 -26.25 5.15 -24.49
N GLY A 65 -25.60 6.24 -24.93
CA GLY A 65 -26.28 7.42 -25.48
C GLY A 65 -26.69 8.47 -24.44
N GLN A 66 -26.44 8.24 -23.17
CA GLN A 66 -26.61 9.24 -22.11
C GLN A 66 -25.27 9.83 -21.66
N GLU A 67 -25.32 11.01 -21.06
CA GLU A 67 -24.17 11.64 -20.40
C GLU A 67 -23.65 10.74 -19.27
N LYS A 68 -22.33 10.78 -19.04
CA LYS A 68 -21.71 10.03 -17.94
C LYS A 68 -22.14 10.62 -16.59
N ASP A 69 -22.28 9.75 -15.61
CA ASP A 69 -22.46 10.12 -14.20
C ASP A 69 -21.13 10.64 -13.63
N TYR A 70 -20.76 11.89 -13.96
CA TYR A 70 -19.51 12.50 -13.55
C TYR A 70 -19.45 12.77 -12.07
N GLN A 71 -18.38 12.31 -11.45
CA GLN A 71 -18.10 12.43 -10.03
C GLN A 71 -16.63 12.76 -9.81
N MET A 72 -16.32 13.39 -8.69
CA MET A 72 -14.96 13.67 -8.28
C MET A 72 -14.53 12.69 -7.18
N MET A 73 -13.32 12.18 -7.30
CA MET A 73 -12.60 11.56 -6.19
C MET A 73 -11.66 12.59 -5.59
N LEU A 74 -11.69 12.78 -4.29
CA LEU A 74 -10.78 13.64 -3.56
C LEU A 74 -9.86 12.79 -2.68
N ARG A 75 -8.59 13.20 -2.58
CA ARG A 75 -7.58 12.53 -1.74
C ARG A 75 -6.94 13.53 -0.80
N THR A 76 -6.82 13.15 0.49
CA THR A 76 -6.05 13.92 1.47
C THR A 76 -4.55 13.72 1.30
N ARG A 77 -3.78 14.71 1.68
CA ARG A 77 -2.34 14.64 1.87
C ARG A 77 -2.07 14.64 3.36
N SER A 78 -1.48 13.57 3.85
CA SER A 78 -1.29 13.29 5.27
C SER A 78 0.10 12.67 5.47
N PRO A 79 1.16 13.48 5.62
CA PRO A 79 2.52 12.98 5.79
C PRO A 79 2.60 12.02 6.98
N GLY A 80 3.37 10.92 6.84
CA GLY A 80 3.43 9.85 7.84
C GLY A 80 2.08 9.22 8.20
N GLY A 81 1.03 9.47 7.42
CA GLY A 81 -0.32 8.95 7.67
C GLY A 81 -1.11 9.65 8.76
N PHE A 82 -0.64 10.75 9.31
CA PHE A 82 -1.27 11.44 10.43
C PHE A 82 -2.62 12.06 10.07
N ILE A 83 -3.65 11.76 10.87
CA ILE A 83 -5.01 12.31 10.77
C ILE A 83 -5.45 12.72 12.19
N PRO A 84 -5.58 14.01 12.48
CA PRO A 84 -6.14 14.46 13.76
C PRO A 84 -7.63 14.11 13.86
N ALA A 85 -8.15 13.97 15.08
CA ALA A 85 -9.53 13.58 15.37
C ALA A 85 -10.55 14.47 14.62
N GLN A 86 -10.39 15.78 14.71
CA GLN A 86 -11.28 16.74 14.03
C GLN A 86 -11.33 16.56 12.50
N LEU A 87 -10.17 16.23 11.87
CA LEU A 87 -10.13 15.98 10.43
C LEU A 87 -10.87 14.69 10.07
N TYR A 88 -10.71 13.60 10.86
CA TYR A 88 -11.47 12.38 10.62
C TYR A 88 -12.96 12.59 10.70
N ILE A 89 -13.45 13.28 11.74
CA ILE A 89 -14.89 13.60 11.91
C ILE A 89 -15.42 14.45 10.74
N ALA A 90 -14.62 15.43 10.27
CA ALA A 90 -14.97 16.21 9.09
C ALA A 90 -15.05 15.35 7.81
N LEU A 91 -14.06 14.46 7.57
CA LEU A 91 -14.04 13.56 6.43
C LEU A 91 -15.21 12.56 6.47
N ASP A 92 -15.52 12.03 7.63
CA ASP A 92 -16.65 11.14 7.84
C ASP A 92 -17.96 11.81 7.46
N LYS A 93 -18.20 13.04 7.98
CA LYS A 93 -19.37 13.85 7.65
C LYS A 93 -19.44 14.20 6.16
N LEU A 94 -18.32 14.65 5.56
CA LEU A 94 -18.27 14.96 4.12
C LEU A 94 -18.56 13.74 3.25
N SER A 95 -18.16 12.55 3.67
CA SER A 95 -18.46 11.32 2.94
C SER A 95 -19.95 10.97 2.96
N GLU A 96 -20.66 11.32 4.03
CA GLU A 96 -22.12 11.16 4.13
C GLU A 96 -22.88 12.22 3.32
N GLU A 97 -22.45 13.46 3.41
CA GLU A 97 -23.18 14.60 2.84
C GLU A 97 -22.94 14.73 1.32
N PHE A 98 -21.69 14.60 0.88
CA PHE A 98 -21.28 14.87 -0.50
C PHE A 98 -20.67 13.68 -1.23
N GLY A 99 -20.31 12.60 -0.51
CA GLY A 99 -19.67 11.43 -1.07
C GLY A 99 -20.63 10.26 -1.31
N ASN A 100 -20.03 9.07 -1.43
CA ASN A 100 -20.76 7.82 -1.60
C ASN A 100 -20.92 7.03 -0.27
N HIS A 101 -21.02 7.74 0.85
CA HIS A 101 -21.18 7.21 2.23
C HIS A 101 -20.02 6.35 2.74
N THR A 102 -18.88 6.34 2.05
CA THR A 102 -17.70 5.59 2.47
C THR A 102 -16.44 6.44 2.45
N LEU A 103 -15.47 6.09 3.29
CA LEU A 103 -14.09 6.55 3.16
C LEU A 103 -13.21 5.40 2.67
N ARG A 104 -12.05 5.73 2.13
CA ARG A 104 -11.08 4.71 1.76
C ARG A 104 -9.67 5.12 2.16
N THR A 105 -9.00 4.28 2.94
CA THR A 105 -7.56 4.39 3.17
C THR A 105 -6.79 4.02 1.90
N THR A 106 -5.63 4.59 1.69
CA THR A 106 -4.83 4.35 0.49
C THR A 106 -3.45 3.84 0.82
N THR A 107 -2.83 3.14 -0.12
CA THR A 107 -1.43 2.70 -0.03
C THR A 107 -0.40 3.84 0.05
N ARG A 108 -0.87 5.10 0.14
CA ARG A 108 -0.04 6.29 0.41
C ARG A 108 -0.51 7.05 1.62
N GLN A 109 -1.09 6.35 2.59
CA GLN A 109 -1.42 6.89 3.90
C GLN A 109 -2.27 8.18 3.83
N GLY A 110 -3.28 8.18 2.98
CA GLY A 110 -4.25 9.27 2.85
C GLY A 110 -5.64 8.72 2.65
N PHE A 111 -6.68 9.47 3.03
CA PHE A 111 -8.07 9.12 2.75
C PHE A 111 -8.50 9.52 1.34
N GLN A 112 -9.45 8.77 0.80
CA GLN A 112 -10.21 9.14 -0.39
C GLN A 112 -11.70 9.24 -0.05
N ILE A 113 -12.33 10.27 -0.63
CA ILE A 113 -13.79 10.40 -0.74
C ILE A 113 -14.14 10.25 -2.21
N HIS A 114 -15.10 9.41 -2.54
CA HIS A 114 -15.62 9.20 -3.89
C HIS A 114 -17.07 9.69 -3.97
N GLY A 115 -17.54 9.98 -5.17
CA GLY A 115 -18.95 10.36 -5.39
C GLY A 115 -19.23 11.86 -5.28
N ILE A 116 -18.23 12.71 -5.08
CA ILE A 116 -18.41 14.16 -4.91
C ILE A 116 -18.84 14.78 -6.25
N LEU A 117 -19.95 15.53 -6.29
CA LEU A 117 -20.34 16.28 -7.45
C LEU A 117 -19.49 17.56 -7.59
N LYS A 118 -19.27 18.02 -8.83
CA LYS A 118 -18.47 19.24 -9.11
C LYS A 118 -18.91 20.43 -8.27
N LYS A 119 -20.21 20.68 -8.15
CA LYS A 119 -20.80 21.80 -7.37
C LYS A 119 -20.43 21.77 -5.87
N ASN A 120 -20.15 20.57 -5.31
CA ASN A 120 -19.82 20.38 -3.90
C ASN A 120 -18.30 20.36 -3.64
N LEU A 121 -17.47 20.35 -4.70
CA LEU A 121 -16.03 20.15 -4.57
C LEU A 121 -15.36 21.29 -3.79
N LYS A 122 -15.79 22.54 -4.01
CA LYS A 122 -15.25 23.71 -3.31
C LYS A 122 -15.48 23.59 -1.80
N GLU A 123 -16.72 23.34 -1.38
CA GLU A 123 -17.05 23.20 0.05
C GLU A 123 -16.34 22.01 0.69
N THR A 124 -16.22 20.88 -0.04
CA THR A 124 -15.50 19.70 0.44
C THR A 124 -14.03 20.02 0.74
N ILE A 125 -13.32 20.68 -0.20
CA ILE A 125 -11.89 21.03 0.00
C ILE A 125 -11.76 22.09 1.09
N ALA A 126 -12.62 23.11 1.11
CA ALA A 126 -12.62 24.15 2.14
C ALA A 126 -12.79 23.57 3.54
N THR A 127 -13.75 22.66 3.71
CA THR A 127 -13.99 21.99 5.01
C THR A 127 -12.78 21.15 5.44
N ILE A 128 -12.13 20.43 4.54
CA ILE A 128 -10.91 19.69 4.85
C ILE A 128 -9.82 20.64 5.36
N VAL A 129 -9.59 21.75 4.68
CA VAL A 129 -8.56 22.73 5.08
C VAL A 129 -8.88 23.37 6.42
N ARG A 130 -10.14 23.77 6.66
CA ARG A 130 -10.59 24.33 7.94
C ARG A 130 -10.45 23.36 9.12
N ASN A 131 -10.37 22.06 8.85
CA ASN A 131 -10.16 21.01 9.85
C ASN A 131 -8.71 20.47 9.84
N MET A 132 -7.72 21.30 9.54
CA MET A 132 -6.29 20.98 9.58
C MET A 132 -5.84 19.91 8.56
N GLY A 133 -6.62 19.71 7.50
CA GLY A 133 -6.27 18.82 6.41
C GLY A 133 -5.73 19.55 5.19
N SER A 134 -5.19 18.80 4.24
CA SER A 134 -4.80 19.30 2.92
C SER A 134 -5.07 18.26 1.83
N THR A 135 -5.32 18.74 0.63
CA THR A 135 -5.41 17.91 -0.58
C THR A 135 -4.35 18.32 -1.60
N LEU A 136 -3.67 19.45 -1.37
CA LEU A 136 -2.65 19.99 -2.28
C LEU A 136 -1.46 19.03 -2.39
N GLY A 137 -1.13 18.62 -3.60
CA GLY A 137 -0.04 17.68 -3.84
C GLY A 137 -0.35 16.22 -3.51
N ALA A 138 -1.57 15.86 -3.09
CA ALA A 138 -1.94 14.46 -2.92
C ALA A 138 -1.90 13.65 -4.23
N CYS A 139 -1.99 14.33 -5.36
CA CYS A 139 -1.93 13.80 -6.71
C CYS A 139 -1.10 14.74 -7.61
N GLY A 140 -1.07 14.52 -8.92
CA GLY A 140 -0.35 15.39 -9.88
C GLY A 140 1.09 14.95 -10.17
N ASP A 141 1.77 15.78 -10.97
CA ASP A 141 3.16 15.59 -11.38
C ASP A 141 4.10 16.43 -10.48
N LEU A 142 4.17 16.05 -9.22
CA LEU A 142 4.99 16.62 -8.17
C LEU A 142 5.24 15.55 -7.11
N ASN A 143 5.96 15.90 -6.02
CA ASN A 143 6.05 15.03 -4.85
C ASN A 143 4.67 14.85 -4.21
N ARG A 144 4.26 13.61 -4.06
CA ARG A 144 3.00 13.24 -3.41
C ARG A 144 3.20 13.08 -1.91
N ASN A 145 2.18 12.57 -1.22
CA ASN A 145 2.29 12.32 0.21
C ASN A 145 3.60 11.60 0.56
N VAL A 146 4.34 12.08 1.55
CA VAL A 146 5.54 11.42 2.08
C VAL A 146 5.10 10.40 3.10
N MET A 147 5.61 9.17 2.99
CA MET A 147 5.21 8.06 3.86
C MET A 147 6.20 7.84 4.98
N ALA A 148 5.72 7.36 6.12
CA ALA A 148 6.54 6.87 7.22
C ALA A 148 5.87 5.65 7.87
N PRO A 149 6.62 4.82 8.65
CA PRO A 149 6.04 3.73 9.42
C PRO A 149 4.92 4.24 10.33
N PRO A 150 3.79 3.54 10.40
CA PRO A 150 2.61 4.07 11.07
C PRO A 150 2.64 3.89 12.60
N ALA A 151 3.51 3.03 13.14
CA ALA A 151 3.54 2.70 14.57
C ALA A 151 4.00 3.88 15.43
N PRO A 152 3.19 4.37 16.39
CA PRO A 152 3.42 5.61 17.13
C PRO A 152 4.32 5.43 18.37
N TYR A 153 5.46 4.76 18.22
CA TYR A 153 6.40 4.53 19.32
C TYR A 153 7.05 5.83 19.80
N LYS A 154 6.96 6.12 21.11
CA LYS A 154 7.61 7.26 21.77
C LYS A 154 8.96 6.91 22.39
N ASN A 155 9.20 5.64 22.67
CA ASN A 155 10.45 5.11 23.23
C ASN A 155 11.43 4.59 22.16
N LYS A 156 11.15 4.85 20.87
CA LYS A 156 12.00 4.48 19.74
C LYS A 156 12.30 5.73 18.92
N PRO A 157 13.44 6.39 19.15
CA PRO A 157 13.75 7.67 18.52
C PRO A 157 13.77 7.61 16.99
N GLU A 158 14.17 6.47 16.41
CA GLU A 158 14.18 6.27 14.95
C GLU A 158 12.80 6.46 14.32
N TYR A 159 11.71 6.02 14.97
CA TYR A 159 10.35 6.23 14.48
C TYR A 159 9.95 7.69 14.56
N GLN A 160 10.33 8.41 15.60
CA GLN A 160 10.05 9.83 15.75
C GLN A 160 10.77 10.63 14.66
N TYR A 161 12.06 10.36 14.41
CA TYR A 161 12.79 10.96 13.30
C TYR A 161 12.19 10.64 11.94
N ALA A 162 11.69 9.41 11.73
CA ALA A 162 11.04 9.07 10.47
C ALA A 162 9.78 9.92 10.23
N TRP A 163 8.98 10.20 11.25
CA TRP A 163 7.79 11.07 11.13
C TRP A 163 8.16 12.53 10.94
N GLU A 164 9.07 13.04 11.78
CA GLU A 164 9.55 14.40 11.71
C GLU A 164 10.06 14.74 10.31
N TYR A 165 10.90 13.88 9.75
CA TYR A 165 11.43 14.11 8.41
C TYR A 165 10.42 13.83 7.30
N ALA A 166 9.43 12.97 7.51
CA ALA A 166 8.32 12.85 6.56
C ALA A 166 7.51 14.13 6.45
N ASP A 167 7.23 14.81 7.57
CA ASP A 167 6.55 16.11 7.61
C ASP A 167 7.42 17.20 6.98
N LYS A 168 8.67 17.35 7.42
CA LYS A 168 9.60 18.37 6.92
C LYS A 168 9.88 18.24 5.41
N ILE A 169 10.03 17.02 4.89
CA ILE A 169 10.21 16.77 3.46
C ILE A 169 8.91 17.05 2.69
N ALA A 170 7.75 16.70 3.28
CA ALA A 170 6.47 17.05 2.69
C ALA A 170 6.32 18.57 2.55
N ASP A 171 6.70 19.33 3.57
CA ASP A 171 6.68 20.79 3.56
C ASP A 171 7.68 21.37 2.56
N LEU A 172 8.93 20.90 2.57
CA LEU A 172 9.97 21.32 1.61
C LEU A 172 9.46 21.24 0.17
N LEU A 173 8.74 20.17 -0.16
CA LEU A 173 8.27 19.85 -1.50
C LEU A 173 6.76 20.15 -1.70
N THR A 174 6.16 20.95 -0.83
CA THR A 174 4.81 21.49 -1.06
C THR A 174 4.88 22.54 -2.16
N PRO A 175 4.02 22.45 -3.20
CA PRO A 175 4.04 23.45 -4.26
C PRO A 175 3.75 24.85 -3.71
N GLN A 176 4.58 25.79 -4.10
CA GLN A 176 4.46 27.19 -3.70
C GLN A 176 3.49 27.89 -4.66
N THR A 177 2.21 27.92 -4.30
CA THR A 177 1.17 28.55 -5.11
C THR A 177 0.09 29.17 -4.23
N GLY A 178 -0.35 30.38 -4.57
CA GLY A 178 -1.51 31.01 -3.97
C GLY A 178 -2.85 30.42 -4.45
N ALA A 179 -2.82 29.75 -5.60
CA ALA A 179 -4.03 29.26 -6.28
C ALA A 179 -4.90 28.33 -5.41
N TYR A 180 -4.28 27.52 -4.55
CA TYR A 180 -5.01 26.58 -3.70
C TYR A 180 -5.96 27.31 -2.73
N TYR A 181 -5.46 28.34 -2.04
CA TYR A 181 -6.28 29.15 -1.13
C TYR A 181 -7.26 30.06 -1.87
N GLU A 182 -6.84 30.65 -2.98
CA GLU A 182 -7.68 31.53 -3.80
C GLU A 182 -8.90 30.79 -4.37
N ILE A 183 -8.71 29.58 -4.90
CA ILE A 183 -9.79 28.80 -5.51
C ILE A 183 -10.75 28.24 -4.46
N TRP A 184 -10.19 27.64 -3.38
CA TRP A 184 -11.00 26.86 -2.45
C TRP A 184 -11.47 27.64 -1.23
N LEU A 185 -10.76 28.70 -0.84
CA LEU A 185 -11.04 29.50 0.36
C LEU A 185 -11.25 30.99 0.06
N ASP A 186 -11.54 31.38 -1.18
CA ASP A 186 -11.75 32.76 -1.58
C ASP A 186 -10.60 33.71 -1.17
N GLY A 187 -9.38 33.20 -1.15
CA GLY A 187 -8.17 33.93 -0.76
C GLY A 187 -7.89 33.98 0.75
N GLU A 188 -8.75 33.37 1.55
CA GLU A 188 -8.55 33.30 3.00
C GLU A 188 -7.40 32.36 3.36
N LYS A 189 -6.29 32.88 3.89
CA LYS A 189 -5.21 32.07 4.41
C LYS A 189 -5.58 31.54 5.80
N ILE A 190 -5.95 30.28 5.87
CA ILE A 190 -6.05 29.60 7.15
C ILE A 190 -4.63 29.25 7.59
N ILE A 191 -4.28 29.60 8.83
CA ILE A 191 -2.98 29.29 9.42
C ILE A 191 -2.88 27.77 9.55
N SER A 192 -2.12 27.14 8.64
CA SER A 192 -1.58 25.80 8.86
C SER A 192 -0.49 25.87 9.93
N ALA A 193 -0.10 24.73 10.51
CA ALA A 193 1.06 24.67 11.39
C ALA A 193 2.24 25.41 10.74
N GLU A 194 2.94 26.24 11.52
CA GLU A 194 4.08 26.98 10.99
C GLU A 194 5.12 26.01 10.46
N GLU A 195 5.47 26.21 9.20
CA GLU A 195 6.55 25.47 8.56
C GLU A 195 7.88 25.76 9.29
N ALA A 196 8.64 24.70 9.57
CA ALA A 196 9.91 24.83 10.29
C ALA A 196 10.88 25.79 9.57
N GLU A 197 11.54 26.67 10.31
CA GLU A 197 12.46 27.68 9.75
C GLU A 197 13.58 27.06 8.94
N GLU A 198 14.08 25.88 9.32
CA GLU A 198 15.09 25.15 8.57
C GLU A 198 14.60 24.71 7.19
N VAL A 199 13.30 24.34 7.07
CA VAL A 199 12.67 23.97 5.80
C VAL A 199 12.49 25.17 4.89
N LYS A 200 12.08 26.33 5.45
CA LYS A 200 12.01 27.60 4.71
C LYS A 200 13.38 28.00 4.20
N ALA A 201 14.42 27.93 5.05
CA ALA A 201 15.80 28.20 4.68
C ALA A 201 16.31 27.23 3.60
N ALA A 202 16.06 25.93 3.75
CA ALA A 202 16.45 24.91 2.78
C ALA A 202 15.79 25.13 1.40
N ARG A 203 14.52 25.55 1.36
CA ARG A 203 13.82 25.85 0.10
C ARG A 203 14.45 27.02 -0.65
N GLN A 204 15.00 28.01 0.04
CA GLN A 204 15.62 29.18 -0.55
C GLN A 204 17.11 28.98 -0.90
N LYS A 205 17.78 28.06 -0.22
CA LYS A 205 19.20 27.78 -0.40
C LYS A 205 19.47 27.17 -1.78
N ASN A 206 20.25 27.87 -2.59
CA ASN A 206 20.59 27.43 -3.94
C ASN A 206 22.13 27.56 -4.17
N GLY A 207 22.86 26.48 -3.85
CA GLY A 207 24.30 26.44 -4.11
C GLY A 207 24.66 26.00 -5.53
N THR A 208 23.82 25.17 -6.18
CA THR A 208 24.21 24.39 -7.37
C THR A 208 23.11 24.31 -8.44
N GLY A 209 22.11 25.19 -8.40
CA GLY A 209 21.02 25.23 -9.40
C GLY A 209 19.84 24.29 -9.13
N THR A 210 19.71 23.77 -7.91
CA THR A 210 18.55 22.97 -7.49
C THR A 210 17.27 23.80 -7.36
N VAL A 211 17.40 25.11 -7.13
CA VAL A 211 16.32 26.08 -6.98
C VAL A 211 16.31 27.06 -8.17
N ILE A 212 15.14 27.40 -8.67
CA ILE A 212 14.93 28.34 -9.78
C ILE A 212 14.62 29.71 -9.18
N HIS A 213 15.60 30.60 -9.18
CA HIS A 213 15.45 31.94 -8.62
C HIS A 213 14.43 32.79 -9.36
N GLY A 214 13.69 33.61 -8.62
CA GLY A 214 12.70 34.53 -9.17
C GLY A 214 11.43 33.87 -9.69
N ASN A 215 11.25 32.58 -9.44
CA ASN A 215 10.04 31.85 -9.82
C ASN A 215 9.14 31.68 -8.59
N GLU A 216 7.82 31.81 -8.76
CA GLU A 216 6.82 31.58 -7.70
C GLU A 216 6.94 30.15 -7.16
N GLU A 217 7.24 29.17 -8.04
CA GLU A 217 7.52 27.78 -7.70
C GLU A 217 9.03 27.49 -7.85
N PRO A 218 9.84 27.68 -6.79
CA PRO A 218 11.29 27.62 -6.90
C PRO A 218 11.86 26.22 -7.06
N ILE A 219 11.18 25.17 -6.56
CA ILE A 219 11.67 23.79 -6.63
C ILE A 219 11.33 23.14 -7.98
N TYR A 220 10.10 23.29 -8.44
CA TYR A 220 9.61 22.57 -9.63
C TYR A 220 9.62 23.42 -10.91
N GLY A 221 9.51 24.74 -10.78
CA GLY A 221 9.29 25.66 -11.90
C GLY A 221 7.88 25.48 -12.52
N THR A 222 7.62 26.19 -13.62
CA THR A 222 6.30 26.25 -14.28
C THR A 222 5.81 24.91 -14.84
N HIS A 223 6.74 24.00 -15.18
CA HIS A 223 6.41 22.69 -15.77
C HIS A 223 6.25 21.59 -14.73
N TYR A 224 6.51 21.85 -13.45
CA TYR A 224 6.51 20.83 -12.42
C TYR A 224 7.39 19.61 -12.78
N MET A 225 7.13 18.45 -12.18
CA MET A 225 7.86 17.23 -12.50
C MET A 225 7.37 16.63 -13.84
N PRO A 226 8.22 15.87 -14.56
CA PRO A 226 7.79 15.12 -15.75
C PRO A 226 6.67 14.12 -15.43
N ARG A 227 6.65 13.59 -14.22
CA ARG A 227 5.67 12.61 -13.74
C ARG A 227 5.54 12.67 -12.22
N LYS A 228 4.49 11.99 -11.68
CA LYS A 228 4.33 11.79 -10.22
C LYS A 228 5.63 11.35 -9.58
N PHE A 229 5.93 11.91 -8.42
CA PHE A 229 7.08 11.63 -7.60
C PHE A 229 6.66 11.17 -6.21
N LYS A 230 7.38 10.23 -5.60
CA LYS A 230 6.99 9.59 -4.35
C LYS A 230 8.19 9.44 -3.44
N ILE A 231 8.05 9.88 -2.19
CA ILE A 231 9.09 9.78 -1.17
C ILE A 231 8.56 9.00 0.03
N SER A 232 9.45 8.29 0.71
CA SER A 232 9.21 7.65 2.00
C SER A 232 10.42 7.81 2.90
N VAL A 233 10.17 7.82 4.21
CA VAL A 233 11.18 7.72 5.25
C VAL A 233 10.84 6.50 6.08
N THR A 234 11.80 5.64 6.42
CA THR A 234 11.58 4.46 7.25
C THR A 234 12.70 4.27 8.25
N VAL A 235 12.59 3.21 9.06
CA VAL A 235 13.58 2.81 10.06
C VAL A 235 14.20 1.47 9.67
N PRO A 236 15.42 1.15 10.14
CA PRO A 236 16.05 -0.13 9.84
C PRO A 236 15.18 -1.32 10.20
N GLY A 237 15.04 -2.27 9.29
CA GLY A 237 14.28 -3.50 9.47
C GLY A 237 12.76 -3.38 9.32
N ASP A 238 12.18 -2.17 9.24
CA ASP A 238 10.73 -1.97 9.06
C ASP A 238 10.38 -1.71 7.59
N ASN A 239 9.78 -2.70 6.92
CA ASN A 239 9.27 -2.57 5.55
C ASN A 239 7.73 -2.44 5.50
N SER A 240 7.10 -1.90 6.52
CA SER A 240 5.64 -1.65 6.54
C SER A 240 5.16 -0.68 5.45
N ILE A 241 6.08 0.05 4.82
CA ILE A 241 5.78 1.04 3.77
C ILE A 241 6.27 0.65 2.37
N ASP A 242 6.75 -0.60 2.16
CA ASP A 242 7.35 -1.07 0.89
C ASP A 242 8.46 -0.15 0.38
N VAL A 243 9.53 -0.01 1.15
CA VAL A 243 10.65 0.93 0.98
C VAL A 243 11.21 0.97 -0.44
N TYR A 244 11.28 -0.17 -1.13
CA TYR A 244 11.85 -0.27 -2.48
C TYR A 244 10.94 0.24 -3.61
N THR A 245 9.71 0.68 -3.32
CA THR A 245 8.71 1.02 -4.35
C THR A 245 8.56 2.52 -4.64
N HIS A 246 9.42 3.34 -4.04
CA HIS A 246 9.36 4.81 -4.12
C HIS A 246 10.44 5.39 -5.04
N ASP A 247 10.22 6.62 -5.50
CA ASP A 247 11.23 7.36 -6.27
C ASP A 247 12.43 7.70 -5.38
N ILE A 248 12.19 8.07 -4.10
CA ILE A 248 13.20 8.17 -3.04
C ILE A 248 12.71 7.42 -1.81
N SER A 249 13.60 6.69 -1.15
CA SER A 249 13.38 6.20 0.21
C SER A 249 14.57 6.54 1.08
N LEU A 250 14.29 7.09 2.25
CA LEU A 250 15.27 7.39 3.29
C LEU A 250 15.14 6.37 4.41
N VAL A 251 16.25 5.88 4.92
CA VAL A 251 16.28 5.00 6.09
C VAL A 251 17.06 5.69 7.19
N VAL A 252 16.41 5.95 8.32
CA VAL A 252 17.01 6.61 9.49
C VAL A 252 18.24 5.83 9.97
N ILE A 253 19.34 6.50 10.20
CA ILE A 253 20.55 5.95 10.80
C ILE A 253 20.87 6.76 12.07
N LEU A 254 20.91 6.05 13.19
CA LEU A 254 21.29 6.61 14.48
C LEU A 254 22.78 6.40 14.74
N ASP A 255 23.37 7.29 15.54
CA ASP A 255 24.69 7.12 16.09
C ASP A 255 24.69 6.18 17.32
N GLU A 256 25.86 5.97 17.93
CA GLU A 256 26.02 5.12 19.11
C GLU A 256 25.28 5.65 20.37
N GLN A 257 24.92 6.92 20.37
CA GLN A 257 24.18 7.58 21.44
C GLN A 257 22.66 7.50 21.22
N GLY A 258 22.19 7.00 20.07
CA GLY A 258 20.78 6.92 19.67
C GLY A 258 20.23 8.22 19.06
N GLU A 259 21.11 9.17 18.74
CA GLU A 259 20.76 10.41 18.05
C GLU A 259 20.81 10.24 16.53
N LEU A 260 20.05 11.06 15.82
CA LEU A 260 20.05 11.02 14.35
C LEU A 260 21.42 11.42 13.79
N GLU A 261 22.08 10.49 13.13
CA GLU A 261 23.30 10.77 12.36
C GLU A 261 22.99 11.20 10.91
N GLY A 262 22.05 10.52 10.29
CA GLY A 262 21.66 10.80 8.90
C GLY A 262 20.76 9.74 8.31
N PHE A 263 20.85 9.56 7.00
CA PHE A 263 19.96 8.66 6.26
C PHE A 263 20.70 7.86 5.20
N ASN A 264 20.43 6.58 5.12
CA ASN A 264 20.65 5.83 3.89
C ASN A 264 19.60 6.23 2.85
N VAL A 265 20.05 6.34 1.61
CA VAL A 265 19.22 6.81 0.49
C VAL A 265 19.10 5.73 -0.58
N LEU A 266 17.85 5.39 -0.91
CA LEU A 266 17.51 4.54 -2.06
C LEU A 266 16.79 5.39 -3.10
N ALA A 267 16.99 5.12 -4.39
CA ALA A 267 16.33 5.85 -5.46
C ALA A 267 15.91 4.97 -6.64
N GLY A 268 14.90 5.41 -7.39
CA GLY A 268 14.51 4.82 -8.67
C GLY A 268 13.50 3.68 -8.59
N GLY A 269 12.78 3.53 -7.48
CA GLY A 269 11.67 2.58 -7.37
C GLY A 269 10.38 3.06 -8.03
N GLY A 270 9.53 2.12 -8.44
CA GLY A 270 8.22 2.46 -8.99
C GLY A 270 7.50 1.30 -9.64
N MET A 271 6.25 1.07 -9.25
CA MET A 271 5.48 -0.12 -9.65
C MET A 271 4.67 0.06 -10.95
N GLY A 272 4.30 1.30 -11.32
CA GLY A 272 3.37 1.51 -12.43
C GLY A 272 3.90 1.06 -13.79
N ARG A 273 3.05 0.33 -14.52
CA ARG A 273 3.22 -0.06 -15.94
C ARG A 273 2.06 0.50 -16.75
N THR A 274 2.15 0.42 -18.07
CA THR A 274 1.09 0.80 -19.01
C THR A 274 0.57 -0.44 -19.72
N HIS A 275 -0.74 -0.53 -19.88
CA HIS A 275 -1.39 -1.67 -20.52
C HIS A 275 -0.87 -1.87 -21.97
N ASN A 276 -0.54 -3.12 -22.33
CA ASN A 276 0.00 -3.50 -23.64
C ASN A 276 1.26 -2.71 -24.06
N LYS A 277 2.09 -2.29 -23.08
CA LYS A 277 3.35 -1.58 -23.32
C LYS A 277 4.47 -2.25 -22.52
N GLU A 278 5.15 -3.20 -23.15
CA GLU A 278 6.20 -4.01 -22.51
C GLU A 278 7.43 -3.16 -22.15
N GLU A 279 7.66 -2.07 -22.87
CA GLU A 279 8.70 -1.08 -22.56
C GLU A 279 8.49 -0.39 -21.21
N THR A 280 7.33 -0.58 -20.58
CA THR A 280 7.04 -0.10 -19.22
C THR A 280 7.10 -1.25 -18.21
N PHE A 281 7.88 -1.10 -17.15
CA PHE A 281 8.13 -2.15 -16.17
C PHE A 281 8.08 -1.63 -14.73
N ALA A 282 7.82 -2.53 -13.77
CA ALA A 282 8.01 -2.28 -12.35
C ALA A 282 9.51 -2.36 -12.03
N ARG A 283 9.98 -1.54 -11.08
CA ARG A 283 11.38 -1.50 -10.65
C ARG A 283 11.45 -1.22 -9.16
N ILE A 284 12.34 -1.91 -8.46
CA ILE A 284 12.75 -1.59 -7.09
C ILE A 284 13.84 -0.52 -7.09
N ALA A 285 13.93 0.23 -5.99
CA ALA A 285 14.94 1.25 -5.79
C ALA A 285 16.33 0.65 -5.55
N ASP A 286 17.37 1.35 -6.05
CA ASP A 286 18.77 1.01 -5.77
C ASP A 286 19.31 1.82 -4.58
N PRO A 287 20.26 1.27 -3.82
CA PRO A 287 21.03 2.02 -2.84
C PRO A 287 21.92 3.06 -3.54
N ILE A 288 21.81 4.32 -3.12
CA ILE A 288 22.61 5.44 -3.67
C ILE A 288 23.78 5.78 -2.75
N GLY A 289 23.55 5.76 -1.44
CA GLY A 289 24.57 6.06 -0.44
C GLY A 289 23.98 6.57 0.87
N PHE A 290 24.81 7.22 1.68
CA PHE A 290 24.45 7.80 2.96
C PHE A 290 24.63 9.33 2.94
N VAL A 291 23.75 10.04 3.64
CA VAL A 291 23.80 11.50 3.81
C VAL A 291 23.63 11.84 5.30
N VAL A 292 24.43 12.77 5.82
CA VAL A 292 24.25 13.31 7.18
C VAL A 292 22.98 14.17 7.26
N LYS A 293 22.40 14.28 8.44
CA LYS A 293 21.12 14.98 8.66
C LYS A 293 21.12 16.43 8.17
N GLU A 294 22.25 17.14 8.30
CA GLU A 294 22.41 18.53 7.88
C GLU A 294 22.30 18.74 6.37
N ASP A 295 22.57 17.70 5.59
CA ASP A 295 22.66 17.76 4.13
C ASP A 295 21.45 17.07 3.43
N VAL A 296 20.52 16.45 4.16
CA VAL A 296 19.45 15.65 3.59
C VAL A 296 18.54 16.45 2.66
N TYR A 297 18.20 17.69 3.00
CA TYR A 297 17.34 18.54 2.16
C TYR A 297 18.04 18.92 0.84
N GLU A 298 19.34 19.19 0.89
CA GLU A 298 20.12 19.50 -0.32
C GLU A 298 20.17 18.28 -1.26
N LEU A 299 20.40 17.08 -0.71
CA LEU A 299 20.39 15.86 -1.52
C LEU A 299 19.01 15.57 -2.11
N ILE A 300 17.92 15.74 -1.36
CA ILE A 300 16.56 15.58 -1.89
C ILE A 300 16.29 16.57 -3.03
N LYS A 301 16.68 17.84 -2.87
CA LYS A 301 16.55 18.84 -3.94
C LYS A 301 17.40 18.48 -5.16
N ALA A 302 18.58 17.93 -4.96
CA ALA A 302 19.43 17.45 -6.06
C ALA A 302 18.77 16.31 -6.84
N ILE A 303 18.14 15.34 -6.16
CA ILE A 303 17.41 14.24 -6.81
C ILE A 303 16.18 14.79 -7.57
N VAL A 304 15.43 15.70 -6.95
CA VAL A 304 14.27 16.34 -7.57
C VAL A 304 14.69 17.14 -8.80
N ALA A 305 15.75 17.96 -8.71
CA ALA A 305 16.28 18.72 -9.82
C ALA A 305 16.77 17.81 -10.96
N THR A 306 17.44 16.71 -10.64
CA THR A 306 17.87 15.72 -11.64
C THR A 306 16.68 15.17 -12.40
N GLN A 307 15.62 14.76 -11.73
CA GLN A 307 14.40 14.25 -12.38
C GLN A 307 13.64 15.37 -13.11
N ARG A 308 13.59 16.58 -12.56
CA ARG A 308 12.94 17.75 -13.17
C ARG A 308 13.59 18.10 -14.52
N ASP A 309 14.91 18.11 -14.55
CA ASP A 309 15.68 18.66 -15.67
C ASP A 309 16.05 17.59 -16.72
N TYR A 310 16.21 16.32 -16.31
CA TYR A 310 16.65 15.22 -17.18
C TYR A 310 15.58 14.14 -17.39
N GLY A 311 14.47 14.14 -16.65
CA GLY A 311 13.35 13.21 -16.86
C GLY A 311 12.67 13.41 -18.23
N ASP A 312 12.20 12.32 -18.84
CA ASP A 312 11.60 12.36 -20.17
C ASP A 312 10.26 13.13 -20.16
N ARG A 313 10.24 14.30 -20.80
CA ARG A 313 9.04 15.14 -20.98
C ARG A 313 8.36 14.94 -22.34
N PHE A 314 8.94 14.10 -23.21
CA PHE A 314 8.43 13.79 -24.55
C PHE A 314 7.55 12.54 -24.50
N ASN A 315 8.00 11.49 -23.85
CA ASN A 315 7.26 10.25 -23.69
C ASN A 315 6.75 10.10 -22.25
N ARG A 316 5.49 10.47 -22.03
CA ARG A 316 4.87 10.40 -20.70
C ARG A 316 4.83 8.98 -20.10
N ARG A 317 4.94 7.93 -20.90
CA ARG A 317 5.02 6.53 -20.42
C ARG A 317 6.39 6.21 -19.86
N HIS A 318 7.42 6.96 -20.26
CA HIS A 318 8.81 6.80 -19.83
C HIS A 318 9.29 7.94 -18.90
N ALA A 319 8.39 8.78 -18.40
CA ALA A 319 8.68 10.01 -17.67
C ALA A 319 8.96 9.82 -16.16
N ARG A 320 8.84 8.59 -15.59
CA ARG A 320 9.16 8.30 -14.18
C ARG A 320 10.66 8.24 -13.95
N MET A 321 11.13 8.66 -12.77
CA MET A 321 12.54 8.64 -12.40
C MET A 321 13.19 7.24 -12.54
N LYS A 322 12.44 6.18 -12.28
CA LYS A 322 12.93 4.80 -12.45
C LYS A 322 13.48 4.50 -13.85
N TYR A 323 12.94 5.14 -14.87
CA TYR A 323 13.44 4.99 -16.25
C TYR A 323 14.70 5.81 -16.49
N LEU A 324 14.76 7.03 -15.95
CA LEU A 324 15.98 7.85 -16.00
C LEU A 324 17.15 7.10 -15.37
N LEU A 325 16.92 6.51 -14.18
CA LEU A 325 17.95 5.75 -13.48
C LEU A 325 18.28 4.44 -14.20
N TYR A 326 17.30 3.75 -14.79
CA TYR A 326 17.51 2.56 -15.61
C TYR A 326 18.36 2.85 -16.85
N ASP A 327 18.06 3.94 -17.58
CA ASP A 327 18.74 4.34 -18.82
C ASP A 327 20.19 4.82 -18.55
N TRP A 328 20.39 5.48 -17.43
CA TRP A 328 21.70 6.04 -17.08
C TRP A 328 22.61 5.07 -16.32
N GLY A 329 22.02 4.16 -15.55
CA GLY A 329 22.70 3.38 -14.52
C GLY A 329 22.97 4.20 -13.26
N VAL A 330 23.23 3.50 -12.14
CA VAL A 330 23.40 4.09 -10.81
C VAL A 330 24.58 5.05 -10.77
N GLU A 331 25.73 4.68 -11.35
CA GLU A 331 26.95 5.49 -11.30
C GLU A 331 26.79 6.85 -11.99
N LYS A 332 26.23 6.88 -13.21
CA LYS A 332 25.98 8.14 -13.92
C LYS A 332 24.94 8.99 -13.21
N PHE A 333 23.91 8.35 -12.65
CA PHE A 333 22.88 9.05 -11.89
C PHE A 333 23.50 9.68 -10.63
N LYS A 334 24.30 8.93 -9.87
CA LYS A 334 24.99 9.41 -8.68
C LYS A 334 25.94 10.57 -9.00
N ALA A 335 26.75 10.47 -10.05
CA ALA A 335 27.62 11.54 -10.49
C ALA A 335 26.85 12.84 -10.77
N LYS A 336 25.69 12.76 -11.41
CA LYS A 336 24.82 13.92 -11.65
C LYS A 336 24.21 14.48 -10.35
N LEU A 337 23.86 13.60 -9.40
CA LEU A 337 23.41 14.05 -8.08
C LEU A 337 24.50 14.82 -7.35
N GLU A 338 25.74 14.35 -7.39
CA GLU A 338 26.89 15.00 -6.74
C GLU A 338 27.17 16.38 -7.35
N GLU A 339 26.96 16.58 -8.66
CA GLU A 339 27.03 17.91 -9.28
C GLU A 339 26.00 18.88 -8.70
N PHE A 340 24.73 18.45 -8.56
CA PHE A 340 23.65 19.27 -7.97
C PHE A 340 23.78 19.39 -6.44
N PHE A 341 24.27 18.38 -5.78
CA PHE A 341 24.46 18.34 -4.34
C PHE A 341 25.67 19.17 -3.90
N GLY A 342 26.71 19.24 -4.77
CA GLY A 342 27.95 19.96 -4.51
C GLY A 342 28.91 19.25 -3.55
N LYS A 343 28.64 17.98 -3.24
CA LYS A 343 29.41 17.12 -2.33
C LYS A 343 29.37 15.67 -2.83
N THR A 344 30.36 14.87 -2.42
CA THR A 344 30.35 13.43 -2.64
C THR A 344 29.38 12.76 -1.68
N ILE A 345 28.60 11.80 -2.20
CA ILE A 345 27.66 10.99 -1.43
C ILE A 345 28.43 9.83 -0.79
N ALA A 346 28.38 9.71 0.53
CA ALA A 346 29.05 8.66 1.28
C ALA A 346 28.51 7.25 0.93
N PRO A 347 29.29 6.17 1.17
CA PRO A 347 28.83 4.81 0.94
C PRO A 347 27.57 4.47 1.73
N TYR A 348 26.69 3.65 1.15
CA TYR A 348 25.49 3.11 1.81
C TYR A 348 25.92 2.27 3.01
N ARG A 349 25.24 2.42 4.14
CA ARG A 349 25.51 1.69 5.38
C ARG A 349 24.72 0.39 5.41
N GLU A 350 25.31 -0.64 6.00
CA GLU A 350 24.66 -1.92 6.20
C GLU A 350 23.40 -1.78 7.07
N LEU A 351 22.36 -2.54 6.73
CA LEU A 351 21.07 -2.55 7.41
C LEU A 351 20.72 -3.98 7.85
N PRO A 352 19.93 -4.15 8.92
CA PRO A 352 19.36 -5.45 9.26
C PRO A 352 18.37 -5.90 8.17
N ASP A 353 18.02 -7.20 8.22
CA ASP A 353 17.00 -7.77 7.35
C ASP A 353 15.64 -7.07 7.49
N TRP A 354 15.00 -6.85 6.38
CA TRP A 354 13.68 -6.24 6.32
C TRP A 354 12.60 -7.19 6.80
N LYS A 355 11.59 -6.63 7.48
CA LYS A 355 10.41 -7.35 7.95
C LYS A 355 9.15 -6.60 7.53
N TYR A 356 8.15 -7.33 7.09
CA TYR A 356 6.80 -6.79 6.94
C TYR A 356 6.12 -6.74 8.30
N LEU A 357 5.72 -5.54 8.75
CA LEU A 357 5.06 -5.30 10.02
C LEU A 357 3.68 -4.70 9.75
N ASP A 358 2.62 -5.29 10.31
CA ASP A 358 1.24 -4.80 10.15
C ASP A 358 0.73 -3.99 11.35
N PHE A 359 1.34 -4.15 12.52
CA PHE A 359 0.98 -3.45 13.75
C PHE A 359 -0.48 -3.61 14.19
N LEU A 360 -1.14 -4.69 13.81
CA LEU A 360 -2.52 -4.96 14.21
C LEU A 360 -2.62 -5.34 15.70
N GLY A 361 -3.79 -5.04 16.31
CA GLY A 361 -4.05 -5.30 17.72
C GLY A 361 -3.47 -4.24 18.67
N TRP A 362 -3.43 -4.56 19.95
CA TRP A 362 -2.98 -3.66 21.01
C TRP A 362 -1.47 -3.67 21.19
N HIS A 363 -0.90 -2.47 21.33
CA HIS A 363 0.53 -2.26 21.58
C HIS A 363 0.75 -1.12 22.58
N GLU A 364 1.88 -1.17 23.27
CA GLU A 364 2.37 -0.06 24.10
C GLU A 364 3.05 1.00 23.23
N GLN A 365 2.71 2.28 23.45
CA GLN A 365 3.29 3.41 22.74
C GLN A 365 4.69 3.77 23.26
N GLY A 366 4.96 3.47 24.54
CA GLY A 366 6.25 3.69 25.20
C GLY A 366 6.32 4.93 26.10
N ASP A 367 5.20 5.62 26.29
CA ASP A 367 5.01 6.77 27.18
C ASP A 367 3.88 6.54 28.21
N GLY A 368 3.46 5.29 28.39
CA GLY A 368 2.34 4.90 29.25
C GLY A 368 1.00 4.83 28.52
N LYS A 369 0.91 5.32 27.29
CA LYS A 369 -0.27 5.19 26.43
C LYS A 369 -0.19 3.96 25.55
N LEU A 370 -1.34 3.64 24.95
CA LEU A 370 -1.51 2.52 24.03
C LEU A 370 -1.83 2.99 22.62
N PHE A 371 -1.59 2.11 21.68
CA PHE A 371 -2.17 2.21 20.33
C PHE A 371 -2.83 0.89 19.91
N PHE A 372 -3.78 0.99 19.02
CA PHE A 372 -4.53 -0.14 18.49
C PHE A 372 -4.50 -0.14 16.95
N GLY A 373 -3.95 -1.19 16.37
CA GLY A 373 -3.98 -1.44 14.93
C GLY A 373 -5.27 -2.13 14.52
N LEU A 374 -6.04 -1.48 13.67
CA LEU A 374 -7.34 -1.91 13.18
C LEU A 374 -7.24 -2.37 11.72
N SER A 375 -7.59 -3.62 11.45
CA SER A 375 -7.66 -4.13 10.09
C SER A 375 -8.85 -3.55 9.32
N VAL A 376 -8.60 -3.09 8.10
CA VAL A 376 -9.62 -2.51 7.20
C VAL A 376 -9.57 -3.20 5.85
N GLU A 377 -10.49 -4.12 5.62
CA GLU A 377 -10.52 -4.91 4.39
C GLU A 377 -10.47 -4.02 3.14
N ASN A 378 -9.43 -4.20 2.33
CA ASN A 378 -9.16 -3.40 1.13
C ASN A 378 -9.21 -1.88 1.34
N GLY A 379 -9.08 -1.42 2.57
CA GLY A 379 -9.10 0.00 2.93
C GLY A 379 -10.47 0.67 2.93
N ARG A 380 -11.55 -0.06 2.76
CA ARG A 380 -12.90 0.50 2.68
C ARG A 380 -13.53 0.68 4.05
N VAL A 381 -13.55 1.91 4.55
CA VAL A 381 -14.25 2.31 5.78
C VAL A 381 -15.72 2.52 5.45
N LYS A 382 -16.55 1.55 5.82
CA LYS A 382 -17.99 1.51 5.60
C LYS A 382 -18.71 0.73 6.69
N ASP A 383 -20.00 0.86 6.75
CA ASP A 383 -20.89 -0.03 7.51
C ASP A 383 -21.48 -1.08 6.56
N THR A 384 -21.63 -2.30 7.04
CA THR A 384 -22.29 -3.43 6.37
C THR A 384 -23.36 -4.01 7.30
N ASP A 385 -24.05 -5.07 6.88
CA ASP A 385 -24.97 -5.76 7.76
C ASP A 385 -24.26 -6.52 8.88
N GLU A 386 -23.03 -7.01 8.62
CA GLU A 386 -22.23 -7.82 9.54
C GLU A 386 -21.38 -6.98 10.50
N TRP A 387 -20.82 -5.87 10.02
CA TRP A 387 -19.96 -4.98 10.83
C TRP A 387 -20.23 -3.51 10.56
N LYS A 388 -20.01 -2.66 11.58
CA LYS A 388 -20.27 -1.22 11.54
C LYS A 388 -18.99 -0.41 11.79
N LEU A 389 -17.98 -0.58 10.91
CA LEU A 389 -16.65 0.01 11.08
C LEU A 389 -16.68 1.54 11.10
N LYS A 390 -17.41 2.15 10.17
CA LYS A 390 -17.50 3.61 10.05
C LYS A 390 -18.16 4.22 11.29
N THR A 391 -19.23 3.59 11.76
CA THR A 391 -19.94 3.97 12.99
C THR A 391 -19.03 3.80 14.22
N ALA A 392 -18.29 2.69 14.33
CA ALA A 392 -17.37 2.47 15.45
C ALA A 392 -16.28 3.54 15.52
N LEU A 393 -15.64 3.85 14.40
CA LEU A 393 -14.61 4.89 14.32
C LEU A 393 -15.16 6.28 14.69
N ARG A 394 -16.36 6.64 14.20
CA ARG A 394 -17.04 7.90 14.56
C ARG A 394 -17.30 7.98 16.07
N GLU A 395 -17.76 6.90 16.66
CA GLU A 395 -18.06 6.81 18.10
C GLU A 395 -16.78 6.92 18.94
N ILE A 396 -15.75 6.15 18.62
CA ILE A 396 -14.48 6.15 19.34
C ILE A 396 -13.81 7.52 19.25
N ILE A 397 -13.64 8.05 18.05
CA ILE A 397 -12.93 9.31 17.86
C ILE A 397 -13.72 10.50 18.42
N GLY A 398 -15.05 10.50 18.24
CA GLY A 398 -15.91 11.54 18.79
C GLY A 398 -15.97 11.55 20.32
N LYS A 399 -15.75 10.38 20.97
CA LYS A 399 -15.77 10.26 22.43
C LYS A 399 -14.42 10.53 23.08
N PHE A 400 -13.33 10.00 22.51
CA PHE A 400 -12.01 10.01 23.15
C PHE A 400 -11.07 11.06 22.56
N ASP A 401 -11.46 11.76 21.48
CA ASP A 401 -10.68 12.77 20.77
C ASP A 401 -9.24 12.30 20.42
N ILE A 402 -9.10 11.03 20.07
CA ILE A 402 -7.82 10.41 19.74
C ILE A 402 -7.50 10.52 18.26
N PRO A 403 -6.23 10.76 17.90
CA PRO A 403 -5.79 10.79 16.51
C PRO A 403 -5.63 9.39 15.93
N MET A 404 -5.43 9.34 14.60
CA MET A 404 -5.09 8.10 13.92
C MET A 404 -3.90 8.25 12.96
N ARG A 405 -3.29 7.12 12.60
CA ARG A 405 -2.36 7.00 11.48
C ARG A 405 -2.86 5.96 10.48
N LEU A 406 -2.76 6.32 9.21
CA LEU A 406 -3.09 5.39 8.11
C LEU A 406 -1.86 4.58 7.75
N THR A 407 -2.04 3.29 7.48
CA THR A 407 -0.94 2.41 7.06
C THR A 407 -0.83 2.34 5.53
N ALA A 408 0.31 1.86 5.02
CA ALA A 408 0.50 1.61 3.60
C ALA A 408 -0.24 0.34 3.11
N ASN A 409 -0.78 -0.44 4.03
CA ASN A 409 -1.48 -1.70 3.79
C ASN A 409 -3.00 -1.56 4.00
N HIS A 410 -3.50 -0.32 3.95
CA HIS A 410 -4.92 0.04 4.08
C HIS A 410 -5.49 0.05 5.49
N ASP A 411 -4.74 -0.33 6.51
CA ASP A 411 -5.21 -0.38 7.89
C ASP A 411 -5.16 1.00 8.57
N ILE A 412 -5.70 1.06 9.78
CA ILE A 412 -5.74 2.26 10.62
C ILE A 412 -5.12 1.96 11.97
N ILE A 413 -4.29 2.86 12.47
CA ILE A 413 -3.80 2.82 13.86
C ILE A 413 -4.45 3.96 14.64
N LEU A 414 -5.23 3.62 15.66
CA LEU A 414 -5.70 4.55 16.68
C LEU A 414 -4.62 4.66 17.76
N TYR A 415 -4.28 5.85 18.20
CA TYR A 415 -3.19 6.03 19.17
C TYR A 415 -3.42 7.18 20.14
N GLU A 416 -2.50 7.43 21.06
CA GLU A 416 -2.67 8.31 22.22
C GLU A 416 -3.80 7.81 23.16
N ILE A 417 -3.98 6.49 23.25
CA ILE A 417 -5.06 5.88 24.04
C ILE A 417 -4.60 5.71 25.48
N ASP A 418 -5.31 6.33 26.42
CA ASP A 418 -5.08 6.09 27.84
C ASP A 418 -5.50 4.65 28.19
N PRO A 419 -4.70 3.91 29.00
CA PRO A 419 -4.97 2.50 29.33
C PRO A 419 -6.36 2.24 29.91
N GLU A 420 -6.93 3.21 30.63
CA GLU A 420 -8.29 3.14 31.20
C GLU A 420 -9.38 3.08 30.14
N ASN A 421 -9.13 3.64 28.95
CA ASN A 421 -10.10 3.67 27.83
C ASN A 421 -10.08 2.38 27.00
N LYS A 422 -9.05 1.52 27.17
CA LYS A 422 -8.88 0.29 26.38
C LYS A 422 -10.11 -0.59 26.36
N ALA A 423 -10.64 -0.91 27.54
CA ALA A 423 -11.76 -1.84 27.67
C ALA A 423 -13.02 -1.32 26.98
N GLU A 424 -13.27 -0.01 27.02
CA GLU A 424 -14.43 0.59 26.40
C GLU A 424 -14.27 0.68 24.86
N ILE A 425 -13.09 1.01 24.36
CA ILE A 425 -12.80 0.99 22.92
C ILE A 425 -12.98 -0.42 22.37
N GLU A 426 -12.47 -1.42 23.05
CA GLU A 426 -12.62 -2.84 22.68
C GLU A 426 -14.09 -3.26 22.67
N GLN A 427 -14.86 -2.84 23.66
CA GLN A 427 -16.30 -3.09 23.73
C GLN A 427 -17.05 -2.44 22.56
N ILE A 428 -16.75 -1.19 22.21
CA ILE A 428 -17.37 -0.52 21.06
C ILE A 428 -17.08 -1.29 19.77
N LEU A 429 -15.82 -1.70 19.53
CA LEU A 429 -15.43 -2.45 18.34
C LEU A 429 -16.16 -3.79 18.25
N LEU A 430 -16.16 -4.60 19.31
CA LEU A 430 -16.80 -5.90 19.35
C LEU A 430 -18.32 -5.81 19.19
N GLN A 431 -18.97 -4.82 19.82
CA GLN A 431 -20.42 -4.57 19.63
C GLN A 431 -20.79 -4.17 18.21
N ARG A 432 -19.85 -3.66 17.44
CA ARG A 432 -20.01 -3.29 16.03
C ARG A 432 -19.54 -4.39 15.06
N GLY A 433 -19.24 -5.60 15.59
CA GLY A 433 -18.83 -6.76 14.79
C GLY A 433 -17.38 -6.70 14.30
N ILE A 434 -16.53 -5.92 14.95
CA ILE A 434 -15.13 -5.75 14.53
C ILE A 434 -14.23 -6.60 15.43
N GLU A 435 -13.44 -7.48 14.82
CA GLU A 435 -12.49 -8.34 15.50
C GLU A 435 -11.30 -7.53 16.04
N THR A 436 -10.96 -7.73 17.30
CA THR A 436 -9.87 -7.02 17.99
C THR A 436 -8.63 -7.87 18.19
N ASN A 437 -8.74 -9.21 18.06
CA ASN A 437 -7.61 -10.12 18.11
C ASN A 437 -7.03 -10.37 16.71
N PRO A 438 -5.82 -9.92 16.39
CA PRO A 438 -5.21 -10.12 15.07
C PRO A 438 -5.09 -11.57 14.64
N GLU A 439 -4.95 -12.51 15.59
CA GLU A 439 -4.82 -13.94 15.28
C GLU A 439 -6.17 -14.60 14.92
N ALA A 440 -7.28 -13.95 15.24
CA ALA A 440 -8.62 -14.37 14.82
C ALA A 440 -9.00 -13.84 13.42
N ILE A 441 -8.29 -12.82 12.92
CA ILE A 441 -8.49 -12.30 11.56
C ILE A 441 -7.98 -13.35 10.56
N ASP A 442 -8.81 -13.68 9.57
CA ASP A 442 -8.38 -14.56 8.50
C ASP A 442 -7.10 -14.05 7.83
N LYS A 443 -6.09 -14.92 7.72
CA LYS A 443 -4.77 -14.56 7.23
C LYS A 443 -4.77 -14.05 5.78
N PHE A 444 -5.64 -14.58 4.91
CA PHE A 444 -5.76 -14.03 3.56
C PHE A 444 -6.38 -12.64 3.55
N THR A 445 -7.31 -12.34 4.44
CA THR A 445 -7.81 -10.97 4.61
C THR A 445 -6.71 -10.04 5.14
N ARG A 446 -6.00 -10.48 6.18
CA ARG A 446 -4.91 -9.71 6.83
C ARG A 446 -3.75 -9.37 5.90
N TYR A 447 -3.35 -10.30 5.01
CA TYR A 447 -2.20 -10.15 4.12
C TYR A 447 -2.57 -9.86 2.65
N SER A 448 -3.83 -9.48 2.39
CA SER A 448 -4.29 -9.13 1.06
C SER A 448 -4.68 -7.67 0.95
N MET A 449 -4.51 -7.11 -0.25
CA MET A 449 -5.03 -5.77 -0.54
C MET A 449 -5.35 -5.59 -2.02
N ALA A 450 -6.36 -4.76 -2.29
CA ALA A 450 -6.84 -4.46 -3.63
C ALA A 450 -7.13 -2.98 -3.85
N CYS A 451 -6.87 -2.48 -5.06
CA CYS A 451 -7.24 -1.13 -5.44
C CYS A 451 -8.75 -1.00 -5.72
N PRO A 452 -9.34 0.22 -5.70
CA PRO A 452 -10.77 0.40 -5.95
C PRO A 452 -11.26 -0.18 -7.27
N ALA A 453 -10.47 -0.04 -8.34
CA ALA A 453 -10.78 -0.50 -9.69
C ALA A 453 -12.18 -0.08 -10.19
N LEU A 454 -12.94 -1.00 -10.79
CA LEU A 454 -14.31 -0.74 -11.18
C LEU A 454 -15.21 -0.61 -9.94
N PRO A 455 -16.27 0.20 -9.99
CA PRO A 455 -16.72 1.03 -11.12
C PRO A 455 -16.04 2.40 -11.21
N LEU A 456 -15.31 2.83 -10.18
CA LEU A 456 -14.93 4.22 -9.95
C LEU A 456 -13.64 4.66 -10.71
N CYS A 457 -12.67 3.75 -10.86
CA CYS A 457 -11.39 4.11 -11.47
C CYS A 457 -11.47 4.09 -13.00
N GLY A 458 -11.28 5.27 -13.64
CA GLY A 458 -11.29 5.42 -15.09
C GLY A 458 -10.23 4.61 -15.85
N LEU A 459 -9.18 4.13 -15.16
CA LEU A 459 -8.08 3.36 -15.74
C LEU A 459 -8.24 1.84 -15.59
N ALA A 460 -9.17 1.39 -14.76
CA ALA A 460 -9.40 -0.04 -14.53
C ALA A 460 -10.00 -0.71 -15.77
N VAL A 461 -9.56 -1.93 -16.06
CA VAL A 461 -10.09 -2.77 -17.12
C VAL A 461 -10.90 -3.94 -16.56
N THR A 462 -10.79 -4.21 -15.27
CA THR A 462 -11.52 -5.24 -14.55
C THR A 462 -11.68 -4.85 -13.07
N GLU A 463 -12.36 -5.69 -12.31
CA GLU A 463 -12.56 -5.56 -10.86
C GLU A 463 -11.26 -5.74 -10.07
N SER A 464 -11.27 -5.32 -8.78
CA SER A 464 -10.22 -5.61 -7.82
C SER A 464 -10.80 -5.65 -6.40
N GLU A 465 -11.07 -4.51 -5.74
CA GLU A 465 -11.58 -4.42 -4.37
C GLU A 465 -12.80 -5.31 -4.13
N ARG A 466 -13.78 -5.28 -5.05
CA ARG A 466 -15.06 -6.01 -4.89
C ARG A 466 -14.94 -7.53 -5.04
N VAL A 467 -13.89 -8.03 -5.71
CA VAL A 467 -13.76 -9.46 -6.01
C VAL A 467 -12.63 -10.16 -5.24
N LEU A 468 -11.67 -9.41 -4.68
CA LEU A 468 -10.57 -10.02 -3.94
C LEU A 468 -11.02 -10.89 -2.77
N PRO A 469 -12.03 -10.53 -1.96
CA PRO A 469 -12.51 -11.41 -0.88
C PRO A 469 -12.95 -12.78 -1.40
N GLN A 470 -13.73 -12.84 -2.49
CA GLN A 470 -14.16 -14.10 -3.10
C GLN A 470 -12.99 -14.91 -3.68
N ILE A 471 -12.00 -14.24 -4.27
CA ILE A 471 -10.77 -14.90 -4.79
C ILE A 471 -9.99 -15.51 -3.63
N SER A 472 -9.82 -14.78 -2.52
CA SER A 472 -9.16 -15.27 -1.31
C SER A 472 -9.87 -16.47 -0.71
N ASP A 473 -11.21 -16.47 -0.66
CA ASP A 473 -12.01 -17.60 -0.18
C ASP A 473 -11.84 -18.84 -1.06
N ARG A 474 -11.83 -18.67 -2.37
CA ARG A 474 -11.62 -19.76 -3.34
C ARG A 474 -10.20 -20.35 -3.19
N ILE A 475 -9.18 -19.52 -3.05
CA ILE A 475 -7.79 -19.97 -2.80
C ILE A 475 -7.69 -20.72 -1.48
N ARG A 476 -8.25 -20.19 -0.39
CA ARG A 476 -8.30 -20.86 0.93
C ARG A 476 -8.99 -22.21 0.85
N THR A 477 -10.13 -22.26 0.17
CA THR A 477 -10.90 -23.49 -0.03
C THR A 477 -10.08 -24.54 -0.79
N LEU A 478 -9.37 -24.12 -1.84
CA LEU A 478 -8.50 -24.99 -2.61
C LEU A 478 -7.33 -25.51 -1.76
N LEU A 479 -6.63 -24.63 -1.05
CA LEU A 479 -5.54 -25.01 -0.14
C LEU A 479 -6.02 -25.99 0.95
N THR A 480 -7.18 -25.74 1.53
CA THR A 480 -7.80 -26.63 2.52
C THR A 480 -8.08 -28.03 1.93
N LYS A 481 -8.65 -28.11 0.72
CA LYS A 481 -8.87 -29.38 0.01
C LYS A 481 -7.56 -30.11 -0.27
N LEU A 482 -6.49 -29.38 -0.53
CA LEU A 482 -5.16 -29.94 -0.74
C LEU A 482 -4.43 -30.29 0.57
N GLY A 483 -5.05 -30.10 1.75
CA GLY A 483 -4.46 -30.37 3.06
C GLY A 483 -3.35 -29.38 3.44
N MET A 484 -3.58 -28.10 3.13
CA MET A 484 -2.73 -26.96 3.42
C MET A 484 -3.58 -25.81 4.03
N ALA A 485 -4.48 -26.14 4.97
CA ALA A 485 -5.42 -25.18 5.55
C ALA A 485 -4.75 -24.03 6.30
N ASP A 486 -3.54 -24.26 6.84
CA ASP A 486 -2.79 -23.27 7.60
C ASP A 486 -1.90 -22.38 6.72
N GLU A 487 -1.80 -22.69 5.42
CA GLU A 487 -1.00 -21.91 4.49
C GLU A 487 -1.67 -20.58 4.15
N TYR A 488 -0.84 -19.56 4.09
CA TYR A 488 -1.20 -18.24 3.60
C TYR A 488 0.01 -17.59 2.92
N PHE A 489 -0.25 -16.60 2.11
CA PHE A 489 0.77 -15.80 1.45
C PHE A 489 0.20 -14.43 1.07
N VAL A 490 1.08 -13.48 0.81
CA VAL A 490 0.69 -12.11 0.45
C VAL A 490 0.03 -12.09 -0.93
N ILE A 491 -1.24 -11.67 -0.98
CA ILE A 491 -2.00 -11.48 -2.22
C ILE A 491 -2.25 -9.98 -2.44
N ARG A 492 -1.88 -9.48 -3.62
CA ARG A 492 -2.19 -8.09 -3.99
C ARG A 492 -2.84 -8.03 -5.37
N MET A 493 -3.87 -7.20 -5.49
CA MET A 493 -4.69 -7.15 -6.69
C MET A 493 -4.90 -5.74 -7.20
N THR A 494 -4.81 -5.56 -8.52
CA THR A 494 -5.13 -4.28 -9.18
C THR A 494 -5.94 -4.49 -10.45
N GLY A 495 -6.91 -3.61 -10.71
CA GLY A 495 -7.75 -3.65 -11.91
C GLY A 495 -7.06 -3.19 -13.19
N CYS A 496 -5.77 -2.82 -13.16
CA CYS A 496 -4.96 -2.43 -14.32
C CYS A 496 -3.47 -2.44 -13.99
N PRO A 497 -2.56 -2.35 -15.00
CA PRO A 497 -1.11 -2.41 -14.80
C PRO A 497 -0.48 -1.22 -14.06
N ASN A 498 -1.24 -0.20 -13.66
CA ASN A 498 -0.69 0.92 -12.87
C ASN A 498 -0.14 0.49 -11.50
N GLY A 499 -0.50 -0.72 -11.01
CA GLY A 499 0.08 -1.32 -9.82
C GLY A 499 -0.11 -0.46 -8.56
N CYS A 500 -1.30 0.10 -8.36
CA CYS A 500 -1.55 1.02 -7.23
C CYS A 500 -1.33 0.34 -5.89
N ASP A 501 -1.75 -0.91 -5.75
CA ASP A 501 -1.59 -1.72 -4.55
C ASP A 501 -0.42 -2.71 -4.66
N ARG A 502 0.55 -2.36 -5.49
CA ARG A 502 1.86 -3.00 -5.60
C ARG A 502 1.82 -4.53 -5.81
N PRO A 503 1.00 -5.06 -6.77
CA PRO A 503 0.87 -6.50 -7.00
C PRO A 503 2.20 -7.15 -7.42
N TYR A 504 3.13 -6.36 -7.94
CA TYR A 504 4.45 -6.79 -8.36
C TYR A 504 5.43 -7.07 -7.20
N MET A 505 5.03 -6.79 -5.95
CA MET A 505 5.80 -7.11 -4.74
C MET A 505 5.22 -8.31 -3.99
N ALA A 506 4.04 -8.77 -4.37
CA ALA A 506 3.34 -9.84 -3.68
C ALA A 506 3.89 -11.23 -4.06
N GLU A 507 3.73 -12.20 -3.17
CA GLU A 507 4.00 -13.61 -3.48
C GLU A 507 3.08 -14.11 -4.59
N LEU A 508 1.81 -13.62 -4.59
CA LEU A 508 0.81 -13.80 -5.63
C LEU A 508 0.17 -12.46 -6.00
N GLY A 509 0.50 -11.95 -7.17
CA GLY A 509 -0.03 -10.71 -7.71
C GLY A 509 -1.06 -10.92 -8.82
N PHE A 510 -2.22 -10.25 -8.72
CA PHE A 510 -3.22 -10.19 -9.78
C PHE A 510 -3.24 -8.80 -10.41
N VAL A 511 -3.08 -8.73 -11.73
CA VAL A 511 -3.06 -7.46 -12.49
C VAL A 511 -4.09 -7.51 -13.60
N GLY A 512 -5.08 -6.63 -13.58
CA GLY A 512 -6.13 -6.58 -14.58
C GLY A 512 -5.59 -6.46 -16.01
N SER A 513 -5.96 -7.40 -16.88
CA SER A 513 -5.56 -7.46 -18.29
C SER A 513 -6.72 -7.31 -19.27
N ALA A 514 -7.92 -7.75 -18.89
CA ALA A 514 -9.17 -7.62 -19.64
C ALA A 514 -10.35 -7.85 -18.67
N PRO A 515 -11.62 -7.63 -19.07
CA PRO A 515 -12.76 -7.93 -18.23
C PRO A 515 -12.72 -9.39 -17.72
N LYS A 516 -12.78 -9.57 -16.38
CA LYS A 516 -12.68 -10.86 -15.68
C LYS A 516 -11.40 -11.67 -15.98
N LYS A 517 -10.33 -11.02 -16.45
CA LYS A 517 -9.03 -11.67 -16.71
C LYS A 517 -7.90 -10.89 -16.05
N TYR A 518 -6.94 -11.63 -15.51
CA TYR A 518 -5.80 -11.07 -14.80
C TYR A 518 -4.49 -11.67 -15.30
N GLN A 519 -3.45 -10.84 -15.33
CA GLN A 519 -2.10 -11.37 -15.30
C GLN A 519 -1.85 -11.95 -13.92
N VAL A 520 -1.18 -13.08 -13.84
CA VAL A 520 -0.69 -13.67 -12.59
C VAL A 520 0.80 -13.43 -12.48
N TRP A 521 1.21 -12.83 -11.37
CA TRP A 521 2.60 -12.54 -11.02
C TRP A 521 2.98 -13.38 -9.82
N LEU A 522 4.13 -14.08 -9.88
CA LEU A 522 4.61 -14.99 -8.84
C LEU A 522 6.05 -14.63 -8.44
N GLY A 523 6.44 -14.99 -7.23
CA GLY A 523 7.84 -14.91 -6.80
C GLY A 523 8.25 -13.63 -6.07
N GLY A 524 7.32 -12.79 -5.64
CA GLY A 524 7.59 -11.80 -4.59
C GLY A 524 7.85 -12.48 -3.25
N THR A 525 8.28 -11.72 -2.24
CA THR A 525 8.65 -12.26 -0.93
C THR A 525 7.73 -11.76 0.18
N PRO A 526 7.59 -12.49 1.30
CA PRO A 526 6.78 -12.03 2.44
C PRO A 526 7.26 -10.70 3.03
N ASP A 527 8.58 -10.45 3.03
CA ASP A 527 9.21 -9.19 3.46
C ASP A 527 9.13 -8.06 2.41
N GLN A 528 8.64 -8.40 1.18
CA GLN A 528 8.40 -7.46 0.07
C GLN A 528 9.65 -6.73 -0.41
N THR A 529 10.75 -7.43 -0.48
CA THR A 529 12.04 -6.93 -0.98
C THR A 529 12.35 -7.35 -2.41
N GLN A 530 11.58 -8.31 -2.96
CA GLN A 530 11.79 -8.88 -4.30
C GLN A 530 10.59 -8.65 -5.21
N LEU A 531 10.85 -8.33 -6.48
CA LEU A 531 9.81 -8.27 -7.51
C LEU A 531 9.34 -9.66 -7.92
N ALA A 532 8.04 -9.87 -7.90
CA ALA A 532 7.40 -10.95 -8.63
C ALA A 532 7.64 -10.81 -10.14
N GLN A 533 7.55 -11.93 -10.86
CA GLN A 533 7.69 -11.98 -12.31
C GLN A 533 6.38 -12.43 -12.96
N PRO A 534 6.11 -12.04 -14.22
CA PRO A 534 4.88 -12.42 -14.91
C PRO A 534 4.91 -13.92 -15.23
N TYR A 535 3.95 -14.65 -14.66
CA TYR A 535 3.77 -16.08 -14.88
C TYR A 535 2.71 -16.36 -15.95
N GLU A 536 1.54 -15.72 -15.86
CA GLU A 536 0.45 -15.86 -16.83
C GLU A 536 -0.05 -14.48 -17.27
N GLN A 537 -0.39 -14.32 -18.55
CA GLN A 537 -0.81 -13.04 -19.12
C GLN A 537 -2.32 -12.81 -19.07
N LYS A 538 -3.14 -13.87 -19.07
CA LYS A 538 -4.61 -13.77 -19.22
C LYS A 538 -5.35 -14.91 -18.52
N MET A 539 -5.13 -15.12 -17.24
CA MET A 539 -5.88 -16.10 -16.45
C MET A 539 -7.33 -15.64 -16.27
N PRO A 540 -8.34 -16.38 -16.75
CA PRO A 540 -9.75 -16.10 -16.47
C PRO A 540 -10.06 -16.38 -15.00
N VAL A 541 -10.79 -15.49 -14.33
CA VAL A 541 -11.11 -15.68 -12.91
C VAL A 541 -11.98 -16.91 -12.66
N ASP A 542 -12.78 -17.30 -13.65
CA ASP A 542 -13.66 -18.47 -13.54
C ASP A 542 -12.88 -19.80 -13.54
N GLU A 543 -11.64 -19.82 -14.02
CA GLU A 543 -10.73 -20.99 -14.07
C GLU A 543 -9.71 -20.99 -12.92
N LEU A 544 -9.91 -20.22 -11.87
CA LEU A 544 -8.92 -19.99 -10.81
C LEU A 544 -8.44 -21.28 -10.15
N GLU A 545 -9.36 -22.16 -9.78
CA GLU A 545 -9.03 -23.42 -9.09
C GLU A 545 -8.23 -24.37 -9.99
N ASP A 546 -8.68 -24.56 -11.22
CA ASP A 546 -8.02 -25.42 -12.19
C ASP A 546 -6.61 -24.92 -12.52
N PHE A 547 -6.43 -23.59 -12.55
CA PHE A 547 -5.16 -22.96 -12.79
C PHE A 547 -4.19 -23.13 -11.60
N PHE A 548 -4.64 -22.96 -10.37
CA PHE A 548 -3.78 -22.98 -9.20
C PHE A 548 -3.61 -24.35 -8.56
N GLU A 549 -4.52 -25.32 -8.76
CA GLU A 549 -4.41 -26.67 -8.17
C GLU A 549 -3.04 -27.32 -8.47
N PRO A 550 -2.57 -27.42 -9.72
CA PRO A 550 -1.27 -28.02 -9.99
C PRO A 550 -0.10 -27.26 -9.36
N ILE A 551 -0.17 -25.93 -9.32
CA ILE A 551 0.89 -25.08 -8.75
C ILE A 551 0.99 -25.32 -7.24
N PHE A 552 -0.14 -25.34 -6.53
CA PHE A 552 -0.16 -25.59 -5.09
C PHE A 552 0.20 -27.03 -4.73
N VAL A 553 -0.19 -28.00 -5.55
CA VAL A 553 0.26 -29.40 -5.36
C VAL A 553 1.77 -29.50 -5.52
N PHE A 554 2.34 -28.83 -6.51
CA PHE A 554 3.79 -28.82 -6.73
C PHE A 554 4.52 -28.11 -5.58
N PHE A 555 4.01 -26.97 -5.12
CA PHE A 555 4.50 -26.29 -3.92
C PHE A 555 4.51 -27.25 -2.72
N LYS A 556 3.40 -27.89 -2.41
CA LYS A 556 3.31 -28.85 -1.29
C LYS A 556 4.34 -29.98 -1.38
N GLN A 557 4.59 -30.49 -2.59
CA GLN A 557 5.48 -31.62 -2.81
C GLN A 557 6.97 -31.25 -2.78
N LYS A 558 7.33 -30.03 -3.14
CA LYS A 558 8.71 -29.63 -3.43
C LYS A 558 9.24 -28.45 -2.61
N ARG A 559 8.41 -27.83 -1.77
CA ARG A 559 8.88 -26.76 -0.89
C ARG A 559 9.88 -27.28 0.13
N GLN A 560 10.80 -26.42 0.51
CA GLN A 560 11.71 -26.63 1.63
C GLN A 560 11.01 -26.30 2.96
N ALA A 561 11.57 -26.74 4.08
CA ALA A 561 11.02 -26.42 5.40
C ALA A 561 11.04 -24.88 5.63
N GLY A 562 9.88 -24.31 5.98
CA GLY A 562 9.73 -22.88 6.22
C GLY A 562 9.73 -21.98 4.96
N GLU A 563 9.83 -22.57 3.76
CA GLU A 563 9.84 -21.81 2.52
C GLU A 563 8.45 -21.28 2.18
N SER A 564 8.35 -19.97 1.96
CA SER A 564 7.11 -19.34 1.52
C SER A 564 6.78 -19.65 0.05
N PHE A 565 5.52 -19.42 -0.33
CA PHE A 565 5.07 -19.68 -1.71
C PHE A 565 5.84 -18.87 -2.76
N GLY A 566 6.10 -17.60 -2.50
CA GLY A 566 6.83 -16.76 -3.43
C GLY A 566 8.30 -17.16 -3.58
N LEU A 567 8.98 -17.47 -2.48
CA LEU A 567 10.36 -17.98 -2.50
C LEU A 567 10.45 -19.30 -3.25
N PHE A 568 9.50 -20.22 -3.03
CA PHE A 568 9.40 -21.47 -3.79
C PHE A 568 9.30 -21.21 -5.30
N CYS A 569 8.40 -20.31 -5.72
CA CYS A 569 8.22 -19.99 -7.14
C CYS A 569 9.52 -19.47 -7.78
N SER A 570 10.24 -18.59 -7.06
CA SER A 570 11.52 -18.04 -7.51
C SER A 570 12.63 -19.10 -7.59
N ARG A 571 12.74 -19.96 -6.57
CA ARG A 571 13.77 -21.01 -6.51
C ARG A 571 13.57 -22.11 -7.55
N ILE A 572 12.33 -22.60 -7.67
CA ILE A 572 12.00 -23.68 -8.62
C ILE A 572 12.05 -23.19 -10.06
N GLY A 573 11.64 -21.97 -10.31
CA GLY A 573 11.55 -21.39 -11.64
C GLY A 573 10.27 -21.77 -12.39
N PHE A 574 9.83 -20.86 -13.24
CA PHE A 574 8.52 -20.97 -13.92
C PHE A 574 8.44 -22.10 -14.94
N ASP A 575 9.55 -22.46 -15.58
CA ASP A 575 9.55 -23.56 -16.55
C ASP A 575 9.27 -24.91 -15.88
N ALA A 576 9.81 -25.12 -14.67
CA ALA A 576 9.52 -26.31 -13.88
C ALA A 576 8.05 -26.34 -13.42
N ILE A 577 7.50 -25.17 -12.99
CA ILE A 577 6.11 -25.05 -12.59
C ILE A 577 5.19 -25.33 -13.79
N ARG A 578 5.45 -24.71 -14.96
CA ARG A 578 4.67 -24.94 -16.20
C ARG A 578 4.70 -26.40 -16.65
N LYS A 579 5.89 -27.01 -16.60
CA LYS A 579 6.03 -28.43 -16.97
C LYS A 579 5.22 -29.32 -16.06
N PHE A 580 5.32 -29.13 -14.73
CA PHE A 580 4.53 -29.90 -13.78
C PHE A 580 3.02 -29.69 -14.00
N SER A 581 2.58 -28.43 -14.21
CA SER A 581 1.18 -28.11 -14.44
C SER A 581 0.62 -28.72 -15.73
N ALA A 582 1.44 -28.80 -16.80
CA ALA A 582 1.04 -29.40 -18.07
C ALA A 582 0.85 -30.94 -17.97
N ASP A 583 1.68 -31.59 -17.14
CA ASP A 583 1.64 -33.04 -16.94
C ASP A 583 0.62 -33.44 -15.84
N TYR A 584 0.07 -32.46 -15.09
CA TYR A 584 -0.81 -32.72 -13.95
C TYR A 584 -2.26 -33.00 -14.39
N LYS A 585 -2.84 -34.08 -13.86
CA LYS A 585 -4.26 -34.37 -14.03
C LYS A 585 -5.05 -33.74 -12.89
N LEU A 586 -5.94 -32.82 -13.19
CA LEU A 586 -6.80 -32.14 -12.20
C LEU A 586 -7.56 -33.16 -11.33
N GLY A 587 -7.60 -32.92 -10.04
CA GLY A 587 -8.25 -33.79 -9.05
C GLY A 587 -7.45 -35.03 -8.66
N SER A 588 -6.37 -35.41 -9.36
CA SER A 588 -5.60 -36.64 -9.12
C SER A 588 -5.02 -36.70 -7.70
N TYR A 589 -4.58 -35.58 -7.15
CA TYR A 589 -4.05 -35.51 -5.78
C TYR A 589 -5.11 -35.90 -4.73
N MET A 590 -6.34 -35.48 -4.92
CA MET A 590 -7.47 -35.81 -4.06
C MET A 590 -7.85 -37.30 -4.15
N GLU A 591 -7.85 -37.86 -5.34
CA GLU A 591 -8.09 -39.30 -5.57
C GLU A 591 -7.03 -40.15 -4.91
N GLU A 592 -5.74 -39.79 -5.03
CA GLU A 592 -4.61 -40.49 -4.40
C GLU A 592 -4.69 -40.44 -2.87
N THR A 593 -4.98 -39.26 -2.31
CA THR A 593 -5.07 -39.07 -0.86
C THR A 593 -6.24 -39.87 -0.28
N THR A 594 -7.39 -39.84 -0.94
CA THR A 594 -8.57 -40.63 -0.55
C THR A 594 -8.28 -42.13 -0.65
N THR A 595 -7.58 -42.55 -1.69
CA THR A 595 -7.18 -43.98 -1.89
C THR A 595 -6.17 -44.43 -0.84
N LYS A 596 -5.17 -43.59 -0.50
CA LYS A 596 -4.22 -43.86 0.59
C LYS A 596 -4.91 -43.96 1.94
N GLN A 597 -5.85 -43.07 2.25
CA GLN A 597 -6.65 -43.09 3.49
C GLN A 597 -7.53 -44.36 3.53
N ARG A 598 -8.17 -44.73 2.41
CA ARG A 598 -8.97 -45.99 2.32
C ARG A 598 -8.08 -47.23 2.51
N LYS A 599 -6.87 -47.26 1.92
CA LYS A 599 -5.90 -48.35 2.13
C LYS A 599 -5.42 -48.39 3.58
N PHE A 600 -5.12 -47.24 4.17
CA PHE A 600 -4.72 -47.14 5.58
C PHE A 600 -5.82 -47.65 6.51
N ARG A 601 -7.06 -47.22 6.31
CA ARG A 601 -8.25 -47.72 7.06
C ARG A 601 -8.48 -49.23 6.83
N LYS A 602 -8.22 -49.76 5.63
CA LYS A 602 -8.33 -51.18 5.32
C LYS A 602 -7.26 -52.02 5.99
N ASN A 603 -6.06 -51.46 6.20
CA ASN A 603 -4.95 -52.13 6.86
C ASN A 603 -4.92 -51.98 8.38
N GLN A 604 -5.80 -51.14 8.95
CA GLN A 604 -6.00 -51.11 10.40
C GLN A 604 -6.68 -52.40 10.83
N LYS A 605 -5.95 -53.28 11.53
CA LYS A 605 -6.56 -54.39 12.23
C LYS A 605 -7.50 -53.83 13.27
N ARG A 606 -8.82 -54.07 13.11
CA ARG A 606 -9.80 -53.73 14.11
C ARG A 606 -9.60 -54.60 15.33
N VAL A 607 -9.23 -54.00 16.45
CA VAL A 607 -9.31 -54.68 17.74
C VAL A 607 -10.77 -54.52 18.25
N SER A 608 -11.46 -55.61 18.39
CA SER A 608 -12.80 -55.61 19.01
C SER A 608 -12.62 -55.59 20.52
N VAL A 609 -13.11 -54.52 21.12
CA VAL A 609 -13.14 -54.39 22.59
C VAL A 609 -14.44 -55.05 23.08
N PRO A 610 -14.38 -55.99 24.04
CA PRO A 610 -15.58 -56.58 24.61
C PRO A 610 -16.51 -55.52 25.22
N ASP A 611 -17.82 -55.73 25.04
CA ASP A 611 -18.85 -54.78 25.49
C ASP A 611 -18.77 -54.47 27.00
N GLU A 612 -18.24 -55.38 27.79
CA GLU A 612 -18.04 -55.26 29.24
C GLU A 612 -16.93 -54.25 29.60
N ILE A 613 -15.92 -54.08 28.72
CA ILE A 613 -14.77 -53.21 28.93
C ILE A 613 -14.96 -51.81 28.29
N PHE A 614 -15.77 -51.74 27.27
CA PHE A 614 -16.02 -50.52 26.50
C PHE A 614 -16.47 -49.31 27.32
N PRO A 615 -17.41 -49.42 28.29
CA PRO A 615 -17.81 -48.28 29.12
C PRO A 615 -16.67 -47.73 29.96
N ARG A 616 -15.82 -48.60 30.51
CA ARG A 616 -14.69 -48.26 31.38
C ARG A 616 -13.58 -47.55 30.59
N LEU A 617 -13.31 -47.98 29.37
CA LEU A 617 -12.37 -47.30 28.47
C LEU A 617 -12.86 -45.90 28.04
N LYS A 618 -14.17 -45.76 27.84
CA LYS A 618 -14.81 -44.49 27.51
C LYS A 618 -14.70 -43.49 28.68
N GLU A 619 -14.90 -43.97 29.89
CA GLU A 619 -14.80 -43.17 31.10
C GLU A 619 -13.34 -42.72 31.35
N MET A 620 -12.35 -43.60 31.18
CA MET A 620 -10.95 -43.28 31.26
C MET A 620 -10.52 -42.23 30.19
N ALA A 621 -10.95 -42.39 28.97
CA ALA A 621 -10.68 -41.47 27.88
C ALA A 621 -11.25 -40.05 28.16
N GLN A 622 -12.44 -39.98 28.77
CA GLN A 622 -13.04 -38.71 29.18
C GLN A 622 -12.32 -38.08 30.37
N GLN A 623 -11.92 -38.86 31.35
CA GLN A 623 -11.16 -38.35 32.54
C GLN A 623 -9.77 -37.85 32.16
N GLU A 624 -9.10 -38.49 31.18
CA GLU A 624 -7.76 -38.12 30.71
C GLU A 624 -7.78 -37.10 29.58
N GLY A 625 -8.95 -36.72 29.04
CA GLY A 625 -9.06 -35.80 27.89
C GLY A 625 -8.38 -36.32 26.61
N ARG A 626 -8.28 -37.66 26.44
CA ARG A 626 -7.52 -38.32 25.37
C ARG A 626 -8.43 -39.18 24.48
N PRO A 627 -8.09 -39.35 23.20
CA PRO A 627 -8.83 -40.27 22.33
C PRO A 627 -8.76 -41.72 22.84
N MET A 628 -9.88 -42.43 22.79
CA MET A 628 -10.01 -43.81 23.32
C MET A 628 -9.02 -44.80 22.68
N ASN A 629 -8.70 -44.64 21.39
CA ASN A 629 -7.67 -45.46 20.72
C ASN A 629 -6.25 -45.29 21.29
N GLN A 630 -5.95 -44.14 21.87
CA GLN A 630 -4.68 -43.85 22.51
C GLN A 630 -4.61 -44.47 23.90
N VAL A 631 -5.69 -44.43 24.64
CA VAL A 631 -5.82 -45.11 25.94
C VAL A 631 -5.69 -46.65 25.76
N ILE A 632 -6.28 -47.22 24.73
CA ILE A 632 -6.12 -48.65 24.38
C ILE A 632 -4.66 -48.98 24.01
N ALA A 633 -4.02 -48.13 23.21
CA ALA A 633 -2.63 -48.35 22.79
C ALA A 633 -1.65 -48.37 23.98
N ASP A 634 -1.82 -47.43 24.91
CA ASP A 634 -0.98 -47.35 26.11
C ASP A 634 -1.24 -48.51 27.06
N ALA A 635 -2.49 -48.90 27.28
CA ALA A 635 -2.82 -50.09 28.07
C ALA A 635 -2.24 -51.40 27.51
N LEU A 636 -2.22 -51.54 26.19
CA LEU A 636 -1.58 -52.68 25.52
C LEU A 636 -0.06 -52.60 25.65
N ALA A 637 0.54 -51.42 25.51
CA ALA A 637 1.98 -51.21 25.68
C ALA A 637 2.44 -51.59 27.12
N ASP A 638 1.71 -51.13 28.12
CA ASP A 638 1.95 -51.48 29.51
C ASP A 638 1.79 -52.97 29.82
N TYR A 639 0.77 -53.58 29.23
CA TYR A 639 0.57 -55.04 29.36
C TYR A 639 1.77 -55.82 28.78
N PHE A 640 2.22 -55.46 27.59
CA PHE A 640 3.37 -56.15 26.95
C PHE A 640 4.68 -55.87 27.66
N ALA A 641 4.90 -54.65 28.18
CA ALA A 641 6.07 -54.32 29.01
C ALA A 641 6.12 -55.14 30.29
N LYS A 642 5.01 -55.30 31.00
CA LYS A 642 4.90 -56.16 32.19
C LYS A 642 5.13 -57.63 31.90
N LYS A 643 4.70 -58.14 30.72
CA LYS A 643 4.86 -59.52 30.34
C LYS A 643 6.28 -59.84 29.80
N ALA A 644 7.03 -58.82 29.36
CA ALA A 644 8.42 -59.00 28.93
C ALA A 644 9.43 -59.00 30.11
N ASN A 645 9.02 -58.47 31.28
CA ASN A 645 9.85 -58.37 32.48
C ASN A 645 9.46 -59.38 33.58
N GLY A 646 8.54 -60.30 33.36
CA GLY A 646 8.17 -61.44 34.18
C GLY A 646 8.33 -62.75 33.44
#